data_e37b7a5fea7d1d22c7510ba25231d806
#
_entry.id   e37b7a5fea7d1d22c7510ba25231d806
#
_cell.length_a   1.000
_cell.length_b   1.000
_cell.length_c   1.000
_cell.angle_alpha   90.00
_cell.angle_beta   90.00
_cell.angle_gamma   90.00
#
_symmetry.space_group_name_H-M   'P 1'
#
loop_
_entity.id
_entity.type
_entity.pdbx_description
1 polymer ?
#
loop_
_entity_poly.entity_id
_entity_poly.type
_entity_poly.pdbx_seq_one_letter_code
_entity_poly.pdbx_strand_id
1 'polypeptide(L)'
;MSKAKINLVFATVVLGMLMAALDQTIVSAALPSIVADLGSAGHMAWVVTAYLLAEAVATVLAGKLGDLFGRKLLFQISGVIFITGSALAGVANSMLVLIVARGIQGIGAGGLMVTSMALIADTIPLRERGKYQGALGAVFGVTTVVGPTLGGLFTDHASWRWCFYVNVPIAIIMVVMAARTLPHLRAVTRPVIDYLGIGLVALGVSSLILGLEFGGNEYPWGSWQIIGLFVLAVVLITGFVLVENRATAPMLPMRLFSSRVFTVSSVLSFIVGFAMLGSMTYLPAYLQYVDGESATSSGVRTLPLVVGLFITSVFSGQVVGKTGQYRYFPIVGMAVMVVGLALMSTMGRSTSVWLESLYMLILGAGLGLSMQVLTIVVQNTVPYADLGTATSGVTFFRTLGSAFGTAVFGTLYNNESKSALAEALRQAPGVSPEVVANPKLLRELPIEQSAPIIDAYAHSIDFVFRGVVPVALVGFVVAWFLPQVRLRDSARHGAGDVGEGFSVPDSHDRVVQLERAVATTVRKARADKPLIPELIAASDSTLSPDTAWALGQVYLYSKEGVPASVHAIAYRHRLPVEVLSPVFRQAVDAGLLIGDGGDLTLTDDGTAEVDKLRAGWRRWLGDRLDDWNSEDPTDRALLDEALSKIAAKLLDQGADSSAVSKT
;
A
#
# COMPACT_ATOMS: atom_id res chain seq x y z
N MET A 1 1.17 -15.29 13.86
CA MET A 1 2.26 -14.63 14.61
C MET A 1 1.74 -14.20 15.98
N SER A 2 2.59 -14.19 17.05
CA SER A 2 2.17 -13.64 18.35
C SER A 2 1.98 -12.11 18.24
N LYS A 3 1.12 -11.52 19.09
CA LYS A 3 0.88 -10.07 19.13
C LYS A 3 2.18 -9.27 19.36
N ALA A 4 3.08 -9.78 20.20
CA ALA A 4 4.39 -9.17 20.43
C ALA A 4 5.24 -9.10 19.16
N LYS A 5 5.23 -10.16 18.34
CA LYS A 5 5.97 -10.19 17.07
C LYS A 5 5.36 -9.26 16.02
N ILE A 6 4.03 -9.12 15.98
CA ILE A 6 3.34 -8.15 15.11
C ILE A 6 3.72 -6.71 15.50
N ASN A 7 3.70 -6.40 16.80
CA ASN A 7 4.09 -5.06 17.27
C ASN A 7 5.55 -4.73 16.96
N LEU A 8 6.45 -5.72 17.03
CA LEU A 8 7.86 -5.51 16.71
C LEU A 8 8.09 -5.29 15.19
N VAL A 9 7.37 -6.02 14.34
CA VAL A 9 7.34 -5.76 12.88
C VAL A 9 6.81 -4.36 12.61
N PHE A 10 5.71 -3.98 13.27
CA PHE A 10 5.12 -2.65 13.13
C PHE A 10 6.09 -1.55 13.55
N ALA A 11 6.75 -1.69 14.70
CA ALA A 11 7.77 -0.73 15.15
C ALA A 11 8.92 -0.58 14.13
N THR A 12 9.37 -1.69 13.53
CA THR A 12 10.40 -1.67 12.47
C THR A 12 9.95 -0.87 11.25
N VAL A 13 8.71 -1.10 10.81
CA VAL A 13 8.12 -0.40 9.66
C VAL A 13 7.91 1.09 9.95
N VAL A 14 7.42 1.42 11.16
CA VAL A 14 7.25 2.81 11.61
C VAL A 14 8.57 3.56 11.61
N LEU A 15 9.67 2.94 12.10
CA LEU A 15 10.99 3.56 12.06
C LEU A 15 11.46 3.87 10.63
N GLY A 16 11.21 2.97 9.67
CA GLY A 16 11.54 3.22 8.26
C GLY A 16 10.76 4.39 7.66
N MET A 17 9.45 4.46 7.94
CA MET A 17 8.61 5.57 7.46
C MET A 17 8.91 6.88 8.17
N LEU A 18 9.13 6.84 9.48
CA LEU A 18 9.52 8.00 10.29
C LEU A 18 10.78 8.64 9.73
N MET A 19 11.79 7.83 9.44
CA MET A 19 13.06 8.28 8.91
C MET A 19 12.90 8.98 7.54
N ALA A 20 12.16 8.36 6.61
CA ALA A 20 11.92 8.95 5.29
C ALA A 20 11.12 10.27 5.38
N ALA A 21 10.09 10.31 6.23
CA ALA A 21 9.27 11.51 6.41
C ALA A 21 9.97 12.61 7.19
N LEU A 22 10.75 12.26 8.22
CA LEU A 22 11.51 13.22 9.02
C LEU A 22 12.58 13.94 8.18
N ASP A 23 13.25 13.19 7.32
CA ASP A 23 14.30 13.74 6.46
C ASP A 23 13.80 14.85 5.53
N GLN A 24 12.61 14.69 4.95
CA GLN A 24 11.99 15.73 4.12
C GLN A 24 11.76 17.05 4.91
N THR A 25 11.29 16.94 6.13
CA THR A 25 10.89 18.09 6.93
C THR A 25 12.06 18.75 7.64
N ILE A 26 13.06 17.98 8.08
CA ILE A 26 14.24 18.50 8.77
C ILE A 26 15.16 19.26 7.81
N VAL A 27 15.34 18.77 6.58
CA VAL A 27 16.20 19.40 5.58
C VAL A 27 15.62 20.70 5.08
N SER A 28 14.31 20.82 4.93
CA SER A 28 13.67 22.07 4.49
C SER A 28 13.95 23.23 5.45
N ALA A 29 14.01 22.96 6.75
CA ALA A 29 14.38 23.97 7.76
C ALA A 29 15.88 24.36 7.71
N ALA A 30 16.74 23.44 7.29
CA ALA A 30 18.19 23.65 7.21
C ALA A 30 18.65 24.31 5.89
N LEU A 31 17.80 24.37 4.86
CA LEU A 31 18.17 24.84 3.51
C LEU A 31 18.88 26.21 3.49
N PRO A 32 18.43 27.25 4.20
CA PRO A 32 19.12 28.53 4.20
C PRO A 32 20.56 28.41 4.72
N SER A 33 20.78 27.64 5.78
CA SER A 33 22.12 27.42 6.37
C SER A 33 23.03 26.60 5.44
N ILE A 34 22.46 25.63 4.71
CA ILE A 34 23.17 24.83 3.69
C ILE A 34 23.64 25.72 2.56
N VAL A 35 22.78 26.61 2.06
CA VAL A 35 23.12 27.56 0.99
C VAL A 35 24.18 28.56 1.45
N ALA A 36 24.10 29.03 2.68
CA ALA A 36 25.11 29.93 3.25
C ALA A 36 26.50 29.27 3.33
N ASP A 37 26.58 27.97 3.65
CA ASP A 37 27.85 27.23 3.81
C ASP A 37 28.43 26.73 2.47
N LEU A 38 27.59 26.15 1.59
CA LEU A 38 28.04 25.54 0.32
C LEU A 38 28.00 26.52 -0.88
N GLY A 39 27.38 27.69 -0.73
CA GLY A 39 27.15 28.63 -1.81
C GLY A 39 26.07 28.14 -2.81
N SER A 40 25.99 28.82 -3.96
CA SER A 40 25.11 28.40 -5.08
C SER A 40 23.62 28.47 -4.77
N ALA A 41 23.12 29.65 -4.36
CA ALA A 41 21.71 29.87 -4.06
C ALA A 41 20.75 29.44 -5.20
N GLY A 42 21.19 29.54 -6.47
CA GLY A 42 20.42 29.06 -7.63
C GLY A 42 20.21 27.54 -7.70
N HIS A 43 20.91 26.75 -6.88
CA HIS A 43 20.75 25.28 -6.85
C HIS A 43 20.02 24.79 -5.59
N MET A 44 19.48 25.68 -4.77
CA MET A 44 18.79 25.35 -3.52
C MET A 44 17.60 24.41 -3.77
N ALA A 45 16.80 24.68 -4.79
CA ALA A 45 15.64 23.87 -5.14
C ALA A 45 16.03 22.41 -5.48
N TRP A 46 17.20 22.22 -6.11
CA TRP A 46 17.67 20.89 -6.49
C TRP A 46 17.92 19.94 -5.32
N VAL A 47 18.23 20.44 -4.14
CA VAL A 47 18.42 19.62 -2.92
C VAL A 47 17.13 18.89 -2.54
N VAL A 48 15.98 19.54 -2.73
CA VAL A 48 14.66 18.95 -2.48
C VAL A 48 14.18 18.14 -3.70
N THR A 49 14.30 18.74 -4.89
CA THR A 49 13.82 18.12 -6.14
C THR A 49 14.49 16.80 -6.45
N ALA A 50 15.82 16.68 -6.28
CA ALA A 50 16.54 15.44 -6.51
C ALA A 50 16.04 14.30 -5.61
N TYR A 51 15.73 14.59 -4.36
CA TYR A 51 15.15 13.62 -3.44
C TYR A 51 13.74 13.20 -3.86
N LEU A 52 12.83 14.16 -4.08
CA LEU A 52 11.44 13.88 -4.45
C LEU A 52 11.33 13.11 -5.78
N LEU A 53 12.14 13.48 -6.76
CA LEU A 53 12.22 12.84 -8.05
C LEU A 53 12.68 11.38 -7.91
N ALA A 54 13.76 11.15 -7.20
CA ALA A 54 14.29 9.82 -6.96
C ALA A 54 13.33 8.96 -6.12
N GLU A 55 12.67 9.55 -5.13
CA GLU A 55 11.61 8.91 -4.32
C GLU A 55 10.43 8.48 -5.18
N ALA A 56 9.92 9.36 -6.05
CA ALA A 56 8.77 9.06 -6.91
C ALA A 56 9.08 7.89 -7.87
N VAL A 57 10.25 7.91 -8.51
CA VAL A 57 10.71 6.83 -9.39
C VAL A 57 10.86 5.53 -8.60
N ALA A 58 11.56 5.55 -7.46
CA ALA A 58 11.80 4.38 -6.63
C ALA A 58 10.50 3.79 -6.08
N THR A 59 9.49 4.63 -5.79
CA THR A 59 8.16 4.20 -5.33
C THR A 59 7.49 3.27 -6.35
N VAL A 60 7.53 3.60 -7.64
CA VAL A 60 6.97 2.75 -8.70
C VAL A 60 7.70 1.41 -8.78
N LEU A 61 9.03 1.47 -8.74
CA LEU A 61 9.89 0.28 -8.90
C LEU A 61 9.79 -0.66 -7.68
N ALA A 62 9.76 -0.09 -6.47
CA ALA A 62 9.81 -0.85 -5.23
C ALA A 62 8.62 -1.80 -5.04
N GLY A 63 7.44 -1.47 -5.56
CA GLY A 63 6.28 -2.36 -5.54
C GLY A 63 6.57 -3.68 -6.23
N LYS A 64 6.98 -3.61 -7.48
CA LYS A 64 7.29 -4.80 -8.30
C LYS A 64 8.53 -5.54 -7.82
N LEU A 65 9.60 -4.81 -7.52
CA LEU A 65 10.84 -5.43 -7.01
C LEU A 65 10.60 -6.13 -5.67
N GLY A 66 9.72 -5.58 -4.81
CA GLY A 66 9.31 -6.22 -3.56
C GLY A 66 8.53 -7.52 -3.78
N ASP A 67 7.67 -7.57 -4.78
CA ASP A 67 6.93 -8.78 -5.15
C ASP A 67 7.85 -9.84 -5.77
N LEU A 68 8.87 -9.45 -6.55
CA LEU A 68 9.83 -10.35 -7.21
C LEU A 68 10.92 -10.89 -6.28
N PHE A 69 11.58 -10.02 -5.51
CA PHE A 69 12.75 -10.36 -4.69
C PHE A 69 12.43 -10.59 -3.22
N GLY A 70 11.20 -10.28 -2.80
CA GLY A 70 10.76 -10.35 -1.42
C GLY A 70 10.90 -9.01 -0.68
N ARG A 71 9.83 -8.63 0.01
CA ARG A 71 9.66 -7.31 0.65
C ARG A 71 10.65 -7.06 1.78
N LYS A 72 11.06 -8.11 2.52
CA LYS A 72 12.08 -7.98 3.57
C LYS A 72 13.41 -7.53 3.00
N LEU A 73 13.88 -8.20 1.94
CA LEU A 73 15.17 -7.88 1.31
C LEU A 73 15.15 -6.46 0.76
N LEU A 74 14.08 -6.11 0.05
CA LEU A 74 13.97 -4.77 -0.53
C LEU A 74 13.90 -3.68 0.54
N PHE A 75 13.16 -3.89 1.64
CA PHE A 75 13.12 -2.97 2.78
C PHE A 75 14.51 -2.73 3.37
N GLN A 76 15.31 -3.79 3.54
CA GLN A 76 16.67 -3.69 4.06
C GLN A 76 17.62 -2.98 3.09
N ILE A 77 17.56 -3.32 1.78
CA ILE A 77 18.37 -2.66 0.75
C ILE A 77 18.02 -1.16 0.69
N SER A 78 16.73 -0.83 0.72
CA SER A 78 16.26 0.56 0.73
C SER A 78 16.76 1.33 1.95
N GLY A 79 16.77 0.68 3.12
CA GLY A 79 17.36 1.24 4.33
C GLY A 79 18.86 1.50 4.20
N VAL A 80 19.62 0.55 3.63
CA VAL A 80 21.06 0.72 3.39
C VAL A 80 21.34 1.83 2.39
N ILE A 81 20.57 1.91 1.29
CA ILE A 81 20.68 3.01 0.31
C ILE A 81 20.41 4.35 1.00
N PHE A 82 19.38 4.43 1.84
CA PHE A 82 19.04 5.65 2.57
C PHE A 82 20.15 6.09 3.52
N ILE A 83 20.73 5.13 4.30
CA ILE A 83 21.89 5.41 5.18
C ILE A 83 23.07 5.95 4.37
N THR A 84 23.37 5.32 3.24
CA THR A 84 24.49 5.72 2.39
C THR A 84 24.28 7.13 1.86
N GLY A 85 23.09 7.43 1.34
CA GLY A 85 22.74 8.79 0.90
C GLY A 85 22.82 9.81 2.04
N SER A 86 22.32 9.47 3.22
CA SER A 86 22.36 10.34 4.39
C SER A 86 23.79 10.62 4.88
N ALA A 87 24.64 9.60 4.94
CA ALA A 87 26.04 9.75 5.30
C ALA A 87 26.81 10.62 4.28
N LEU A 88 26.59 10.40 2.98
CA LEU A 88 27.16 11.20 1.90
C LEU A 88 26.70 12.66 1.95
N ALA A 89 25.42 12.91 2.25
CA ALA A 89 24.90 14.26 2.42
C ALA A 89 25.55 14.99 3.61
N GLY A 90 25.77 14.27 4.72
CA GLY A 90 26.43 14.84 5.90
C GLY A 90 27.92 15.22 5.68
N VAL A 91 28.63 14.53 4.79
CA VAL A 91 30.02 14.85 4.44
C VAL A 91 30.15 15.74 3.21
N ALA A 92 29.03 16.21 2.62
CA ALA A 92 29.05 17.01 1.41
C ALA A 92 29.79 18.33 1.64
N ASN A 93 30.71 18.65 0.73
CA ASN A 93 31.52 19.86 0.68
C ASN A 93 31.21 20.73 -0.55
N SER A 94 30.25 20.34 -1.35
CA SER A 94 29.73 21.11 -2.48
C SER A 94 28.26 20.81 -2.69
N MET A 95 27.54 21.77 -3.29
CA MET A 95 26.11 21.63 -3.60
C MET A 95 25.84 20.43 -4.53
N LEU A 96 26.71 20.16 -5.51
CA LEU A 96 26.56 19.01 -6.42
C LEU A 96 26.62 17.69 -5.68
N VAL A 97 27.58 17.50 -4.78
CA VAL A 97 27.69 16.29 -3.95
C VAL A 97 26.46 16.11 -3.09
N LEU A 98 25.94 17.18 -2.51
CA LEU A 98 24.72 17.15 -1.72
C LEU A 98 23.51 16.73 -2.58
N ILE A 99 23.33 17.29 -3.77
CA ILE A 99 22.24 16.96 -4.70
C ILE A 99 22.28 15.49 -5.08
N VAL A 100 23.46 14.95 -5.44
CA VAL A 100 23.65 13.53 -5.76
C VAL A 100 23.32 12.64 -4.56
N ALA A 101 23.80 13.01 -3.38
CA ALA A 101 23.51 12.29 -2.13
C ALA A 101 22.02 12.27 -1.81
N ARG A 102 21.32 13.38 -2.05
CA ARG A 102 19.86 13.50 -1.92
C ARG A 102 19.12 12.58 -2.90
N GLY A 103 19.59 12.47 -4.14
CA GLY A 103 19.04 11.52 -5.11
C GLY A 103 19.16 10.07 -4.63
N ILE A 104 20.35 9.67 -4.13
CA ILE A 104 20.56 8.34 -3.55
C ILE A 104 19.64 8.11 -2.35
N GLN A 105 19.52 9.09 -1.47
CA GLN A 105 18.66 9.03 -0.29
C GLN A 105 17.17 8.90 -0.68
N GLY A 106 16.71 9.62 -1.71
CA GLY A 106 15.36 9.53 -2.25
C GLY A 106 15.02 8.12 -2.78
N ILE A 107 15.97 7.43 -3.45
CA ILE A 107 15.78 6.04 -3.87
C ILE A 107 15.48 5.15 -2.64
N GLY A 108 16.24 5.31 -1.57
CA GLY A 108 16.02 4.59 -0.32
C GLY A 108 14.66 4.90 0.30
N ALA A 109 14.27 6.16 0.32
CA ALA A 109 12.99 6.60 0.89
C ALA A 109 11.78 6.02 0.17
N GLY A 110 11.73 6.09 -1.17
CA GLY A 110 10.66 5.53 -1.97
C GLY A 110 10.50 4.02 -1.76
N GLY A 111 11.64 3.31 -1.71
CA GLY A 111 11.65 1.88 -1.38
C GLY A 111 11.12 1.57 0.02
N LEU A 112 11.53 2.33 1.04
CA LEU A 112 11.05 2.18 2.42
C LEU A 112 9.55 2.43 2.53
N MET A 113 9.04 3.48 1.90
CA MET A 113 7.61 3.84 1.94
C MET A 113 6.72 2.71 1.41
N VAL A 114 7.01 2.21 0.22
CA VAL A 114 6.19 1.18 -0.43
C VAL A 114 6.31 -0.15 0.29
N THR A 115 7.54 -0.57 0.61
CA THR A 115 7.75 -1.85 1.28
C THR A 115 7.19 -1.87 2.69
N SER A 116 7.16 -0.73 3.38
CA SER A 116 6.50 -0.55 4.68
C SER A 116 5.01 -0.85 4.59
N MET A 117 4.31 -0.24 3.64
CA MET A 117 2.88 -0.47 3.42
C MET A 117 2.58 -1.91 3.03
N ALA A 118 3.42 -2.49 2.16
CA ALA A 118 3.27 -3.87 1.71
C ALA A 118 3.55 -4.89 2.84
N LEU A 119 4.55 -4.65 3.70
CA LEU A 119 4.86 -5.51 4.85
C LEU A 119 3.73 -5.52 5.88
N ILE A 120 3.07 -4.39 6.11
CA ILE A 120 1.88 -4.33 6.96
C ILE A 120 0.76 -5.18 6.35
N ALA A 121 0.55 -5.07 5.04
CA ALA A 121 -0.46 -5.86 4.34
C ALA A 121 -0.17 -7.38 4.40
N ASP A 122 1.09 -7.79 4.47
CA ASP A 122 1.48 -9.21 4.60
C ASP A 122 1.36 -9.77 6.01
N THR A 123 1.66 -8.95 7.01
CA THR A 123 1.87 -9.43 8.38
C THR A 123 0.66 -9.22 9.28
N ILE A 124 -0.16 -8.23 8.97
CA ILE A 124 -1.30 -7.83 9.80
C ILE A 124 -2.60 -8.31 9.16
N PRO A 125 -3.45 -9.06 9.92
CA PRO A 125 -4.78 -9.44 9.47
C PRO A 125 -5.60 -8.22 9.05
N LEU A 126 -6.42 -8.36 8.02
CA LEU A 126 -7.16 -7.25 7.41
C LEU A 126 -7.98 -6.44 8.41
N ARG A 127 -8.64 -7.13 9.36
CA ARG A 127 -9.48 -6.51 10.39
C ARG A 127 -8.69 -5.59 11.34
N GLU A 128 -7.39 -5.82 11.49
CA GLU A 128 -6.51 -5.02 12.36
C GLU A 128 -5.70 -3.96 11.58
N ARG A 129 -5.59 -4.08 10.24
CA ARG A 129 -4.77 -3.18 9.40
C ARG A 129 -5.14 -1.72 9.57
N GLY A 130 -6.43 -1.40 9.67
CA GLY A 130 -6.90 -0.04 9.82
C GLY A 130 -6.29 0.68 11.02
N LYS A 131 -6.16 -0.02 12.16
CA LYS A 131 -5.51 0.51 13.37
C LYS A 131 -4.03 0.82 13.12
N TYR A 132 -3.30 -0.10 12.50
CA TYR A 132 -1.87 0.05 12.27
C TYR A 132 -1.58 1.05 11.13
N GLN A 133 -2.37 1.05 10.07
CA GLN A 133 -2.22 2.03 8.99
C GLN A 133 -2.62 3.43 9.44
N GLY A 134 -3.63 3.58 10.29
CA GLY A 134 -3.95 4.86 10.92
C GLY A 134 -2.77 5.41 11.73
N ALA A 135 -2.09 4.55 12.49
CA ALA A 135 -0.89 4.96 13.22
C ALA A 135 0.28 5.38 12.32
N LEU A 136 0.38 4.86 11.08
CA LEU A 136 1.35 5.35 10.09
C LEU A 136 1.04 6.79 9.64
N GLY A 137 -0.24 7.17 9.58
CA GLY A 137 -0.63 8.56 9.31
C GLY A 137 -0.08 9.53 10.36
N ALA A 138 0.00 9.10 11.63
CA ALA A 138 0.58 9.90 12.72
C ALA A 138 2.08 10.17 12.52
N VAL A 139 2.81 9.29 11.84
CA VAL A 139 4.24 9.47 11.56
C VAL A 139 4.46 10.78 10.79
N PHE A 140 3.68 11.02 9.74
CA PHE A 140 3.77 12.26 8.98
C PHE A 140 3.47 13.49 9.84
N GLY A 141 2.49 13.39 10.72
CA GLY A 141 2.16 14.48 11.61
C GLY A 141 3.25 14.79 12.63
N VAL A 142 3.80 13.77 13.24
CA VAL A 142 4.92 13.93 14.18
C VAL A 142 6.12 14.56 13.48
N THR A 143 6.45 14.11 12.29
CA THR A 143 7.59 14.63 11.52
C THR A 143 7.41 16.07 11.07
N THR A 144 6.17 16.52 10.81
CA THR A 144 5.87 17.91 10.46
C THR A 144 6.21 18.88 11.60
N VAL A 145 6.10 18.44 12.85
CA VAL A 145 6.45 19.24 14.03
C VAL A 145 7.90 19.04 14.44
N VAL A 146 8.33 17.79 14.54
CA VAL A 146 9.68 17.44 15.02
C VAL A 146 10.76 17.83 14.01
N GLY A 147 10.46 17.73 12.70
CA GLY A 147 11.42 18.03 11.64
C GLY A 147 11.97 19.46 11.69
N PRO A 148 11.12 20.49 11.55
CA PRO A 148 11.58 21.88 11.63
C PRO A 148 12.23 22.22 12.96
N THR A 149 11.72 21.66 14.07
CA THR A 149 12.28 21.89 15.41
C THR A 149 13.71 21.34 15.53
N LEU A 150 13.94 20.09 15.09
CA LEU A 150 15.28 19.48 15.10
C LEU A 150 16.19 20.14 14.07
N GLY A 151 15.66 20.49 12.88
CA GLY A 151 16.40 21.18 11.83
C GLY A 151 16.94 22.53 12.31
N GLY A 152 16.08 23.33 12.94
CA GLY A 152 16.46 24.60 13.57
C GLY A 152 17.47 24.41 14.71
N LEU A 153 17.22 23.46 15.62
CA LEU A 153 18.14 23.14 16.72
C LEU A 153 19.55 22.78 16.23
N PHE A 154 19.63 21.95 15.20
CA PHE A 154 20.94 21.55 14.65
C PHE A 154 21.64 22.70 13.91
N THR A 155 20.90 23.51 13.15
CA THR A 155 21.49 24.64 12.44
C THR A 155 21.93 25.74 13.37
N ASP A 156 21.22 26.00 14.47
CA ASP A 156 21.51 27.08 15.40
C ASP A 156 22.62 26.71 16.40
N HIS A 157 22.74 25.44 16.82
CA HIS A 157 23.63 25.07 17.92
C HIS A 157 24.76 24.09 17.52
N ALA A 158 24.71 23.50 16.31
CA ALA A 158 25.73 22.53 15.89
C ALA A 158 26.15 22.77 14.43
N SER A 159 25.58 22.04 13.50
CA SER A 159 25.78 22.18 12.06
C SER A 159 24.60 21.58 11.32
N TRP A 160 24.24 22.14 10.18
CA TRP A 160 23.22 21.58 9.28
C TRP A 160 23.51 20.12 8.90
N ARG A 161 24.76 19.66 8.94
CA ARG A 161 25.17 18.28 8.66
C ARG A 161 24.52 17.27 9.59
N TRP A 162 24.17 17.67 10.81
CA TRP A 162 23.48 16.81 11.77
C TRP A 162 22.04 16.49 11.35
N CYS A 163 21.41 17.29 10.48
CA CYS A 163 20.12 16.98 9.88
C CYS A 163 20.17 15.66 9.11
N PHE A 164 21.32 15.30 8.57
CA PHE A 164 21.57 14.04 7.86
C PHE A 164 22.10 12.95 8.79
N TYR A 165 23.07 13.28 9.65
CA TYR A 165 23.67 12.26 10.54
C TYR A 165 22.68 11.68 11.54
N VAL A 166 21.65 12.38 11.96
CA VAL A 166 20.60 11.87 12.85
C VAL A 166 19.88 10.65 12.28
N ASN A 167 19.76 10.55 10.96
CA ASN A 167 19.15 9.42 10.28
C ASN A 167 20.00 8.15 10.37
N VAL A 168 21.32 8.26 10.45
CA VAL A 168 22.25 7.11 10.37
C VAL A 168 22.03 6.11 11.53
N PRO A 169 22.06 6.53 12.82
CA PRO A 169 21.81 5.59 13.92
C PRO A 169 20.38 5.01 13.89
N ILE A 170 19.38 5.81 13.52
CA ILE A 170 17.98 5.35 13.43
C ILE A 170 17.87 4.26 12.36
N ALA A 171 18.50 4.48 11.19
CA ALA A 171 18.47 3.53 10.09
C ALA A 171 19.24 2.25 10.38
N ILE A 172 20.37 2.31 11.10
CA ILE A 172 21.11 1.12 11.55
C ILE A 172 20.20 0.27 12.47
N ILE A 173 19.56 0.90 13.45
CA ILE A 173 18.62 0.22 14.35
C ILE A 173 17.51 -0.43 13.54
N MET A 174 16.90 0.30 12.60
CA MET A 174 15.82 -0.18 11.73
C MET A 174 16.26 -1.38 10.90
N VAL A 175 17.44 -1.35 10.24
CA VAL A 175 17.96 -2.46 9.42
C VAL A 175 18.22 -3.70 10.27
N VAL A 176 18.83 -3.54 11.47
CA VAL A 176 19.07 -4.64 12.42
C VAL A 176 17.75 -5.23 12.92
N MET A 177 16.78 -4.39 13.27
CA MET A 177 15.43 -4.83 13.63
C MET A 177 14.77 -5.58 12.47
N ALA A 178 14.84 -5.05 11.25
CA ALA A 178 14.28 -5.69 10.06
C ALA A 178 14.88 -7.08 9.80
N ALA A 179 16.20 -7.23 10.00
CA ALA A 179 16.88 -8.51 9.84
C ALA A 179 16.31 -9.59 10.79
N ARG A 180 16.02 -9.21 12.03
CA ARG A 180 15.56 -10.14 13.09
C ARG A 180 14.04 -10.34 13.12
N THR A 181 13.24 -9.35 12.73
CA THR A 181 11.79 -9.34 12.96
C THR A 181 10.97 -9.68 11.73
N LEU A 182 11.43 -9.23 10.54
CA LEU A 182 10.65 -9.42 9.31
C LEU A 182 10.70 -10.87 8.83
N PRO A 183 9.55 -11.45 8.45
CA PRO A 183 9.50 -12.80 7.94
C PRO A 183 10.14 -12.91 6.56
N HIS A 184 10.87 -14.01 6.33
CA HIS A 184 11.33 -14.36 4.98
C HIS A 184 10.16 -14.95 4.19
N LEU A 185 9.64 -14.16 3.26
CA LEU A 185 8.68 -14.63 2.26
C LEU A 185 9.48 -14.92 1.00
N ARG A 186 9.57 -16.20 0.60
CA ARG A 186 10.31 -16.62 -0.60
C ARG A 186 9.58 -16.13 -1.84
N ALA A 187 10.32 -15.55 -2.79
CA ALA A 187 9.84 -15.31 -4.15
C ALA A 187 9.55 -16.67 -4.83
N VAL A 188 8.44 -16.76 -5.53
CA VAL A 188 7.93 -18.03 -6.08
C VAL A 188 8.50 -18.34 -7.47
N THR A 189 9.09 -17.37 -8.18
CA THR A 189 9.53 -17.51 -9.58
C THR A 189 10.87 -16.81 -9.83
N ARG A 190 11.57 -17.23 -10.91
CA ARG A 190 12.74 -16.47 -11.41
C ARG A 190 12.30 -15.08 -11.85
N PRO A 191 12.94 -14.01 -11.34
CA PRO A 191 12.52 -12.66 -11.66
C PRO A 191 12.83 -12.31 -13.12
N VAL A 192 11.81 -11.94 -13.89
CA VAL A 192 11.96 -11.27 -15.18
C VAL A 192 11.76 -9.78 -14.96
N ILE A 193 12.75 -8.97 -15.33
CA ILE A 193 12.76 -7.53 -15.10
C ILE A 193 12.54 -6.81 -16.43
N ASP A 194 11.57 -5.91 -16.46
CA ASP A 194 11.32 -5.00 -17.59
C ASP A 194 12.20 -3.75 -17.50
N TYR A 195 13.44 -3.86 -17.98
CA TYR A 195 14.38 -2.72 -17.99
C TYR A 195 13.92 -1.54 -18.84
N LEU A 196 13.21 -1.82 -19.95
CA LEU A 196 12.71 -0.76 -20.84
C LEU A 196 11.56 0.00 -20.19
N GLY A 197 10.59 -0.69 -19.60
CA GLY A 197 9.52 -0.06 -18.82
C GLY A 197 10.07 0.77 -17.66
N ILE A 198 11.07 0.25 -16.93
CA ILE A 198 11.77 0.99 -15.87
C ILE A 198 12.36 2.30 -16.40
N GLY A 199 13.11 2.24 -17.49
CA GLY A 199 13.71 3.43 -18.09
C GLY A 199 12.68 4.48 -18.54
N LEU A 200 11.62 4.03 -19.20
CA LEU A 200 10.57 4.92 -19.71
C LEU A 200 9.78 5.58 -18.56
N VAL A 201 9.38 4.84 -17.54
CA VAL A 201 8.65 5.42 -16.41
C VAL A 201 9.55 6.36 -15.59
N ALA A 202 10.81 5.98 -15.35
CA ALA A 202 11.76 6.80 -14.62
C ALA A 202 11.99 8.14 -15.31
N LEU A 203 12.30 8.12 -16.61
CA LEU A 203 12.55 9.35 -17.39
C LEU A 203 11.26 10.16 -17.59
N GLY A 204 10.12 9.50 -17.83
CA GLY A 204 8.83 10.18 -18.03
C GLY A 204 8.36 10.89 -16.77
N VAL A 205 8.40 10.21 -15.62
CA VAL A 205 8.06 10.81 -14.31
C VAL A 205 9.06 11.90 -13.93
N SER A 206 10.35 11.70 -14.20
CA SER A 206 11.38 12.72 -13.96
C SER A 206 11.12 13.98 -14.76
N SER A 207 10.82 13.84 -16.07
CA SER A 207 10.52 14.98 -16.94
C SER A 207 9.27 15.72 -16.47
N LEU A 208 8.25 14.99 -16.01
CA LEU A 208 7.01 15.58 -15.51
C LEU A 208 7.26 16.38 -14.21
N ILE A 209 7.96 15.77 -13.24
CA ILE A 209 8.26 16.44 -11.95
C ILE A 209 9.16 17.66 -12.17
N LEU A 210 10.19 17.55 -13.02
CA LEU A 210 11.05 18.70 -13.34
C LEU A 210 10.27 19.84 -14.03
N GLY A 211 9.36 19.50 -14.95
CA GLY A 211 8.48 20.48 -15.57
C GLY A 211 7.59 21.22 -14.57
N LEU A 212 7.06 20.50 -13.58
CA LEU A 212 6.25 21.08 -12.50
C LEU A 212 7.08 21.93 -11.54
N GLU A 213 8.26 21.47 -11.14
CA GLU A 213 9.11 22.12 -10.14
C GLU A 213 9.75 23.42 -10.67
N PHE A 214 10.17 23.41 -11.93
CA PHE A 214 10.81 24.57 -12.56
C PHE A 214 9.80 25.54 -13.17
N GLY A 215 8.60 25.06 -13.55
CA GLY A 215 7.55 25.90 -14.12
C GLY A 215 7.07 26.97 -13.14
N GLY A 216 7.15 28.25 -13.57
CA GLY A 216 6.75 29.39 -12.75
C GLY A 216 7.75 29.81 -11.67
N ASN A 217 8.74 28.97 -11.36
CA ASN A 217 9.81 29.26 -10.40
C ASN A 217 11.09 29.69 -11.13
N GLU A 218 11.72 28.80 -11.87
CA GLU A 218 13.00 29.01 -12.56
C GLU A 218 12.81 29.45 -14.02
N TYR A 219 11.76 28.91 -14.69
CA TYR A 219 11.38 29.24 -16.05
C TYR A 219 9.90 29.58 -16.14
N PRO A 220 9.52 30.56 -16.99
CA PRO A 220 8.10 30.84 -17.28
C PRO A 220 7.39 29.59 -17.80
N TRP A 221 6.13 29.37 -17.42
CA TRP A 221 5.32 28.24 -17.88
C TRP A 221 5.27 28.04 -19.40
N GLY A 222 5.31 29.15 -20.17
CA GLY A 222 5.32 29.14 -21.64
C GLY A 222 6.70 28.97 -22.26
N SER A 223 7.76 28.75 -21.48
CA SER A 223 9.11 28.58 -22.01
C SER A 223 9.26 27.25 -22.76
N TRP A 224 10.15 27.21 -23.75
CA TRP A 224 10.41 26.00 -24.54
C TRP A 224 10.97 24.86 -23.67
N GLN A 225 11.69 25.17 -22.59
CA GLN A 225 12.21 24.20 -21.63
C GLN A 225 11.07 23.45 -20.91
N ILE A 226 10.10 24.20 -20.37
CA ILE A 226 8.96 23.61 -19.65
C ILE A 226 8.03 22.86 -20.58
N ILE A 227 7.70 23.44 -21.74
CA ILE A 227 6.89 22.76 -22.76
C ILE A 227 7.62 21.50 -23.25
N GLY A 228 8.93 21.57 -23.49
CA GLY A 228 9.76 20.43 -23.88
C GLY A 228 9.73 19.30 -22.84
N LEU A 229 9.84 19.63 -21.54
CA LEU A 229 9.74 18.64 -20.46
C LEU A 229 8.38 17.97 -20.40
N PHE A 230 7.28 18.72 -20.55
CA PHE A 230 5.94 18.13 -20.59
C PHE A 230 5.69 17.27 -21.83
N VAL A 231 6.13 17.71 -23.01
CA VAL A 231 6.05 16.90 -24.24
C VAL A 231 6.85 15.62 -24.09
N LEU A 232 8.08 15.71 -23.56
CA LEU A 232 8.92 14.55 -23.30
C LEU A 232 8.26 13.59 -22.30
N ALA A 233 7.67 14.11 -21.21
CA ALA A 233 6.94 13.32 -20.24
C ALA A 233 5.77 12.56 -20.89
N VAL A 234 4.95 13.24 -21.71
CA VAL A 234 3.82 12.61 -22.42
C VAL A 234 4.30 11.51 -23.37
N VAL A 235 5.36 11.76 -24.15
CA VAL A 235 5.93 10.77 -25.08
C VAL A 235 6.46 9.55 -24.34
N LEU A 236 7.23 9.75 -23.28
CA LEU A 236 7.84 8.66 -22.51
C LEU A 236 6.79 7.86 -21.73
N ILE A 237 5.79 8.51 -21.10
CA ILE A 237 4.70 7.84 -20.39
C ILE A 237 3.82 7.07 -21.39
N THR A 238 3.54 7.62 -22.57
CA THR A 238 2.83 6.90 -23.63
C THR A 238 3.63 5.69 -24.09
N GLY A 239 4.94 5.85 -24.33
CA GLY A 239 5.85 4.75 -24.62
C GLY A 239 5.86 3.68 -23.54
N PHE A 240 5.87 4.08 -22.27
CA PHE A 240 5.76 3.17 -21.12
C PHE A 240 4.46 2.35 -21.19
N VAL A 241 3.31 2.98 -21.37
CA VAL A 241 2.01 2.29 -21.48
C VAL A 241 2.01 1.28 -22.66
N LEU A 242 2.59 1.63 -23.79
CA LEU A 242 2.69 0.73 -24.95
C LEU A 242 3.60 -0.48 -24.68
N VAL A 243 4.73 -0.27 -24.00
CA VAL A 243 5.66 -1.34 -23.60
C VAL A 243 5.03 -2.25 -22.55
N GLU A 244 4.42 -1.68 -21.51
CA GLU A 244 3.74 -2.42 -20.44
C GLU A 244 2.62 -3.33 -20.94
N ASN A 245 1.87 -2.91 -21.96
CA ASN A 245 0.84 -3.73 -22.59
C ASN A 245 1.41 -4.96 -23.33
N ARG A 246 2.70 -4.98 -23.66
CA ARG A 246 3.38 -6.07 -24.38
C ARG A 246 4.38 -6.83 -23.53
N ALA A 247 4.75 -6.30 -22.37
CA ALA A 247 5.74 -6.89 -21.48
C ALA A 247 5.24 -8.21 -20.88
N THR A 248 6.10 -9.22 -20.84
CA THR A 248 5.80 -10.52 -20.19
C THR A 248 5.70 -10.41 -18.68
N ALA A 249 6.39 -9.46 -18.07
CA ALA A 249 6.38 -9.20 -16.63
C ALA A 249 6.29 -7.69 -16.34
N PRO A 250 5.14 -7.06 -16.63
CA PRO A 250 4.98 -5.62 -16.53
C PRO A 250 5.25 -5.08 -15.13
N MET A 251 5.84 -3.87 -15.03
CA MET A 251 6.10 -3.17 -13.76
C MET A 251 4.80 -2.66 -13.13
N LEU A 252 3.92 -2.10 -13.94
CA LEU A 252 2.58 -1.67 -13.54
C LEU A 252 1.56 -2.25 -14.52
N PRO A 253 1.05 -3.46 -14.28
CA PRO A 253 0.14 -4.12 -15.22
C PRO A 253 -1.07 -3.26 -15.56
N MET A 254 -1.25 -2.93 -16.84
CA MET A 254 -2.37 -2.09 -17.30
C MET A 254 -3.74 -2.71 -16.99
N ARG A 255 -3.80 -4.04 -16.77
CA ARG A 255 -5.00 -4.73 -16.29
C ARG A 255 -5.49 -4.24 -14.91
N LEU A 256 -4.62 -3.64 -14.09
CA LEU A 256 -5.04 -3.03 -12.81
C LEU A 256 -6.00 -1.86 -13.07
N PHE A 257 -5.79 -1.10 -14.13
CA PHE A 257 -6.66 0.02 -14.51
C PHE A 257 -8.01 -0.43 -15.08
N SER A 258 -8.17 -1.70 -15.46
CA SER A 258 -9.48 -2.27 -15.79
C SER A 258 -10.37 -2.43 -14.57
N SER A 259 -9.78 -2.49 -13.36
CA SER A 259 -10.52 -2.48 -12.11
C SER A 259 -10.97 -1.06 -11.75
N ARG A 260 -12.28 -0.84 -11.70
CA ARG A 260 -12.85 0.44 -11.26
C ARG A 260 -12.37 0.83 -9.86
N VAL A 261 -12.16 -0.14 -8.98
CA VAL A 261 -11.65 0.11 -7.62
C VAL A 261 -10.25 0.72 -7.68
N PHE A 262 -9.33 0.11 -8.45
CA PHE A 262 -7.96 0.60 -8.56
C PHE A 262 -7.91 1.98 -9.22
N THR A 263 -8.61 2.16 -10.34
CA THR A 263 -8.60 3.43 -11.10
C THR A 263 -9.18 4.58 -10.28
N VAL A 264 -10.37 4.39 -9.69
CA VAL A 264 -11.00 5.43 -8.86
C VAL A 264 -10.15 5.73 -7.63
N SER A 265 -9.60 4.71 -6.96
CA SER A 265 -8.73 4.91 -5.80
C SER A 265 -7.43 5.65 -6.16
N SER A 266 -6.86 5.41 -7.34
CA SER A 266 -5.67 6.11 -7.82
C SER A 266 -5.96 7.59 -8.09
N VAL A 267 -7.07 7.91 -8.74
CA VAL A 267 -7.51 9.30 -8.98
C VAL A 267 -7.78 10.02 -7.65
N LEU A 268 -8.49 9.37 -6.74
CA LEU A 268 -8.75 9.95 -5.41
C LEU A 268 -7.46 10.14 -4.61
N SER A 269 -6.51 9.21 -4.70
CA SER A 269 -5.21 9.33 -4.03
C SER A 269 -4.39 10.48 -4.59
N PHE A 270 -4.47 10.75 -5.90
CA PHE A 270 -3.88 11.93 -6.53
C PHE A 270 -4.47 13.22 -5.93
N ILE A 271 -5.80 13.32 -5.83
CA ILE A 271 -6.48 14.49 -5.28
C ILE A 271 -6.16 14.69 -3.79
N VAL A 272 -6.10 13.61 -3.01
CA VAL A 272 -5.68 13.64 -1.60
C VAL A 272 -4.25 14.16 -1.47
N GLY A 273 -3.33 13.64 -2.28
CA GLY A 273 -1.94 14.10 -2.30
C GLY A 273 -1.82 15.58 -2.68
N PHE A 274 -2.55 16.00 -3.72
CA PHE A 274 -2.63 17.38 -4.19
C PHE A 274 -3.03 18.35 -3.06
N ALA A 275 -4.10 18.05 -2.34
CA ALA A 275 -4.58 18.88 -1.25
C ALA A 275 -3.67 18.83 -0.01
N MET A 276 -3.14 17.64 0.31
CA MET A 276 -2.35 17.42 1.53
C MET A 276 -1.05 18.23 1.53
N LEU A 277 -0.19 18.03 0.51
CA LEU A 277 1.13 18.65 0.53
C LEU A 277 1.04 20.16 0.30
N GLY A 278 0.15 20.60 -0.57
CA GLY A 278 -0.10 22.03 -0.76
C GLY A 278 -0.52 22.72 0.54
N SER A 279 -1.48 22.15 1.26
CA SER A 279 -1.93 22.73 2.55
C SER A 279 -0.82 22.69 3.60
N MET A 280 -0.07 21.59 3.71
CA MET A 280 1.04 21.47 4.68
C MET A 280 2.19 22.45 4.42
N THR A 281 2.36 22.90 3.18
CA THR A 281 3.41 23.86 2.81
C THR A 281 3.00 25.30 3.13
N TYR A 282 1.76 25.68 2.80
CA TYR A 282 1.33 27.08 2.92
C TYR A 282 0.73 27.44 4.28
N LEU A 283 0.27 26.45 5.04
CA LEU A 283 -0.26 26.69 6.37
C LEU A 283 0.77 27.23 7.38
N PRO A 284 1.98 26.66 7.49
CA PRO A 284 3.03 27.25 8.32
C PRO A 284 3.44 28.66 7.88
N ALA A 285 3.41 28.93 6.57
CA ALA A 285 3.68 30.26 6.05
C ALA A 285 2.62 31.28 6.52
N TYR A 286 1.33 30.90 6.47
CA TYR A 286 0.25 31.72 7.02
C TYR A 286 0.50 32.06 8.49
N LEU A 287 0.75 31.06 9.34
CA LEU A 287 0.96 31.23 10.76
C LEU A 287 2.19 32.11 11.07
N GLN A 288 3.25 32.10 10.23
CA GLN A 288 4.43 32.91 10.41
C GLN A 288 4.23 34.36 9.93
N TYR A 289 3.68 34.55 8.73
CA TYR A 289 3.52 35.89 8.16
C TYR A 289 2.28 36.63 8.72
N VAL A 290 1.15 35.91 8.91
CA VAL A 290 -0.10 36.56 9.34
C VAL A 290 -0.21 36.60 10.86
N ASP A 291 0.01 35.51 11.57
CA ASP A 291 -0.09 35.45 13.03
C ASP A 291 1.21 35.89 13.74
N GLY A 292 2.34 35.89 13.02
CA GLY A 292 3.65 36.26 13.59
C GLY A 292 4.28 35.20 14.47
N GLU A 293 3.88 33.93 14.27
CA GLU A 293 4.43 32.83 15.01
C GLU A 293 5.86 32.48 14.57
N SER A 294 6.64 31.92 15.49
CA SER A 294 7.95 31.38 15.15
C SER A 294 7.79 30.11 14.30
N ALA A 295 8.84 29.70 13.57
CA ALA A 295 8.83 28.47 12.81
C ALA A 295 8.49 27.24 13.67
N THR A 296 8.99 27.20 14.91
CA THR A 296 8.66 26.14 15.88
C THR A 296 7.20 26.18 16.32
N SER A 297 6.71 27.39 16.68
CA SER A 297 5.33 27.56 17.12
C SER A 297 4.33 27.28 15.99
N SER A 298 4.62 27.70 14.76
CA SER A 298 3.78 27.40 13.60
C SER A 298 3.67 25.91 13.35
N GLY A 299 4.76 25.14 13.52
CA GLY A 299 4.72 23.66 13.47
C GLY A 299 3.81 23.08 14.55
N VAL A 300 3.87 23.55 15.78
CA VAL A 300 2.98 23.11 16.87
C VAL A 300 1.52 23.49 16.60
N ARG A 301 1.26 24.69 16.07
CA ARG A 301 -0.09 25.15 15.74
C ARG A 301 -0.74 24.39 14.59
N THR A 302 0.03 23.65 13.75
CA THR A 302 -0.52 22.73 12.75
C THR A 302 -0.95 21.37 13.32
N LEU A 303 -0.69 21.07 14.61
CA LEU A 303 -1.10 19.82 15.25
C LEU A 303 -2.59 19.48 15.09
N PRO A 304 -3.58 20.41 15.14
CA PRO A 304 -4.98 20.09 14.94
C PRO A 304 -5.26 19.38 13.61
N LEU A 305 -4.58 19.75 12.52
CA LEU A 305 -4.68 19.08 11.22
C LEU A 305 -4.23 17.62 11.34
N VAL A 306 -3.08 17.40 12.00
CA VAL A 306 -2.50 16.07 12.19
C VAL A 306 -3.38 15.22 13.10
N VAL A 307 -3.91 15.79 14.17
CA VAL A 307 -4.83 15.11 15.10
C VAL A 307 -6.11 14.70 14.36
N GLY A 308 -6.68 15.58 13.55
CA GLY A 308 -7.83 15.26 12.70
C GLY A 308 -7.55 14.10 11.76
N LEU A 309 -6.42 14.17 11.03
CA LEU A 309 -5.97 13.12 10.12
C LEU A 309 -5.78 11.77 10.87
N PHE A 310 -5.10 11.78 12.00
CA PHE A 310 -4.82 10.56 12.76
C PHE A 310 -6.09 9.90 13.31
N ILE A 311 -6.92 10.66 14.02
CA ILE A 311 -8.14 10.13 14.65
C ILE A 311 -9.04 9.52 13.58
N THR A 312 -9.28 10.23 12.48
CA THR A 312 -10.19 9.77 11.44
C THR A 312 -9.61 8.64 10.60
N SER A 313 -8.28 8.60 10.39
CA SER A 313 -7.62 7.45 9.74
C SER A 313 -7.74 6.17 10.58
N VAL A 314 -7.53 6.26 11.90
CA VAL A 314 -7.70 5.11 12.80
C VAL A 314 -9.15 4.69 12.87
N PHE A 315 -10.07 5.65 13.00
CA PHE A 315 -11.51 5.40 13.05
C PHE A 315 -12.01 4.72 11.76
N SER A 316 -11.74 5.31 10.60
CA SER A 316 -12.16 4.77 9.30
C SER A 316 -11.58 3.37 9.05
N GLY A 317 -10.28 3.18 9.36
CA GLY A 317 -9.62 1.89 9.22
C GLY A 317 -10.22 0.81 10.12
N GLN A 318 -10.58 1.14 11.37
CA GLN A 318 -11.22 0.20 12.29
C GLN A 318 -12.64 -0.16 11.86
N VAL A 319 -13.43 0.82 11.44
CA VAL A 319 -14.81 0.59 10.98
C VAL A 319 -14.80 -0.24 9.71
N VAL A 320 -13.97 0.09 8.73
CA VAL A 320 -13.80 -0.69 7.49
C VAL A 320 -13.37 -2.13 7.81
N GLY A 321 -12.40 -2.31 8.73
CA GLY A 321 -11.94 -3.65 9.14
C GLY A 321 -13.03 -4.49 9.82
N LYS A 322 -13.97 -3.88 10.56
CA LYS A 322 -15.07 -4.59 11.24
C LYS A 322 -16.28 -4.83 10.34
N THR A 323 -16.64 -3.86 9.52
CA THR A 323 -17.90 -3.87 8.76
C THR A 323 -17.73 -4.28 7.30
N GLY A 324 -16.51 -4.17 6.75
CA GLY A 324 -16.24 -4.32 5.33
C GLY A 324 -16.78 -3.18 4.46
N GLN A 325 -17.49 -2.22 5.06
CA GLN A 325 -18.04 -1.07 4.34
C GLN A 325 -17.02 0.05 4.27
N TYR A 326 -16.53 0.36 3.08
CA TYR A 326 -15.49 1.37 2.88
C TYR A 326 -15.94 2.55 2.02
N ARG A 327 -16.93 2.37 1.15
CA ARG A 327 -17.33 3.33 0.11
C ARG A 327 -17.69 4.71 0.67
N TYR A 328 -18.32 4.75 1.83
CA TYR A 328 -18.78 6.01 2.43
C TYR A 328 -17.64 6.88 2.95
N PHE A 329 -16.50 6.27 3.34
CA PHE A 329 -15.38 7.01 3.93
C PHE A 329 -14.69 7.97 2.94
N PRO A 330 -14.32 7.58 1.71
CA PRO A 330 -13.81 8.53 0.73
C PRO A 330 -14.83 9.59 0.32
N ILE A 331 -16.12 9.25 0.22
CA ILE A 331 -17.18 10.23 -0.11
C ILE A 331 -17.28 11.30 0.98
N VAL A 332 -17.43 10.89 2.24
CA VAL A 332 -17.51 11.82 3.37
C VAL A 332 -16.18 12.54 3.56
N GLY A 333 -15.05 11.84 3.40
CA GLY A 333 -13.72 12.43 3.52
C GLY A 333 -13.47 13.54 2.51
N MET A 334 -13.85 13.34 1.23
CA MET A 334 -13.74 14.38 0.21
C MET A 334 -14.68 15.55 0.49
N ALA A 335 -15.91 15.30 0.94
CA ALA A 335 -16.83 16.37 1.34
C ALA A 335 -16.28 17.21 2.50
N VAL A 336 -15.75 16.55 3.54
CA VAL A 336 -15.14 17.21 4.70
C VAL A 336 -13.88 17.99 4.28
N MET A 337 -13.08 17.45 3.34
CA MET A 337 -11.92 18.15 2.78
C MET A 337 -12.32 19.42 2.01
N VAL A 338 -13.38 19.36 1.20
CA VAL A 338 -13.96 20.55 0.52
C VAL A 338 -14.36 21.61 1.54
N VAL A 339 -15.07 21.21 2.60
CA VAL A 339 -15.48 22.13 3.68
C VAL A 339 -14.27 22.72 4.38
N GLY A 340 -13.27 21.89 4.73
CA GLY A 340 -12.03 22.34 5.37
C GLY A 340 -11.28 23.38 4.54
N LEU A 341 -11.06 23.11 3.25
CA LEU A 341 -10.41 24.05 2.32
C LEU A 341 -11.22 25.34 2.12
N ALA A 342 -12.54 25.24 2.01
CA ALA A 342 -13.41 26.40 1.90
C ALA A 342 -13.38 27.26 3.17
N LEU A 343 -13.36 26.66 4.35
CA LEU A 343 -13.20 27.38 5.62
C LEU A 343 -11.81 28.02 5.73
N MET A 344 -10.74 27.31 5.35
CA MET A 344 -9.39 27.87 5.34
C MET A 344 -9.23 29.04 4.36
N SER A 345 -10.00 29.07 3.27
CA SER A 345 -10.02 30.21 2.33
C SER A 345 -10.73 31.45 2.86
N THR A 346 -11.23 31.42 4.09
CA THR A 346 -11.84 32.57 4.78
C THR A 346 -11.02 33.04 5.99
N MET A 347 -9.83 32.47 6.19
CA MET A 347 -8.94 32.91 7.27
C MET A 347 -8.39 34.33 6.98
N GLY A 348 -8.23 35.13 8.01
CA GLY A 348 -7.70 36.49 7.90
C GLY A 348 -7.06 36.91 9.23
N ARG A 349 -6.40 38.03 9.25
CA ARG A 349 -5.69 38.59 10.43
C ARG A 349 -6.52 38.64 11.72
N SER A 350 -7.87 38.69 11.61
CA SER A 350 -8.78 38.70 12.74
C SER A 350 -9.31 37.34 13.14
N THR A 351 -8.92 36.27 12.44
CA THR A 351 -9.38 34.91 12.73
C THR A 351 -8.78 34.43 14.06
N SER A 352 -9.62 33.91 14.95
CA SER A 352 -9.11 33.44 16.23
C SER A 352 -8.38 32.11 16.08
N VAL A 353 -7.34 31.90 16.90
CA VAL A 353 -6.54 30.65 16.95
C VAL A 353 -7.40 29.39 17.07
N TRP A 354 -8.50 29.48 17.81
CA TRP A 354 -9.43 28.35 17.97
C TRP A 354 -10.16 28.00 16.68
N LEU A 355 -10.52 29.02 15.91
CA LEU A 355 -11.23 28.84 14.64
C LEU A 355 -10.28 28.29 13.57
N GLU A 356 -9.06 28.79 13.50
CA GLU A 356 -8.00 28.24 12.64
C GLU A 356 -7.72 26.77 12.97
N SER A 357 -7.57 26.47 14.26
CA SER A 357 -7.37 25.09 14.75
C SER A 357 -8.54 24.17 14.35
N LEU A 358 -9.77 24.67 14.41
CA LEU A 358 -10.96 23.93 13.98
C LEU A 358 -10.95 23.67 12.46
N TYR A 359 -10.59 24.67 11.65
CA TYR A 359 -10.51 24.53 10.19
C TYR A 359 -9.43 23.51 9.79
N MET A 360 -8.27 23.58 10.42
CA MET A 360 -7.19 22.61 10.26
C MET A 360 -7.61 21.20 10.65
N LEU A 361 -8.33 21.05 11.77
CA LEU A 361 -8.84 19.76 12.24
C LEU A 361 -9.85 19.16 11.25
N ILE A 362 -10.74 19.99 10.70
CA ILE A 362 -11.72 19.56 9.68
C ILE A 362 -11.00 19.09 8.41
N LEU A 363 -10.03 19.86 7.90
CA LEU A 363 -9.24 19.46 6.73
C LEU A 363 -8.50 18.16 6.98
N GLY A 364 -7.83 18.04 8.12
CA GLY A 364 -7.13 16.81 8.53
C GLY A 364 -8.07 15.63 8.65
N ALA A 365 -9.28 15.82 9.17
CA ALA A 365 -10.30 14.79 9.25
C ALA A 365 -10.71 14.28 7.87
N GLY A 366 -10.90 15.17 6.89
CA GLY A 366 -11.20 14.81 5.50
C GLY A 366 -10.11 13.96 4.86
N LEU A 367 -8.85 14.39 5.01
CA LEU A 367 -7.67 13.66 4.54
C LEU A 367 -7.58 12.26 5.17
N GLY A 368 -7.77 12.15 6.49
CA GLY A 368 -7.65 10.90 7.22
C GLY A 368 -8.74 9.88 6.88
N LEU A 369 -9.99 10.33 6.66
CA LEU A 369 -11.08 9.45 6.21
C LEU A 369 -10.79 8.82 4.85
N SER A 370 -10.09 9.51 3.96
CA SER A 370 -9.86 9.07 2.59
C SER A 370 -8.56 8.28 2.42
N MET A 371 -7.43 8.79 2.91
CA MET A 371 -6.09 8.35 2.56
C MET A 371 -5.84 6.85 2.85
N GLN A 372 -6.16 6.40 4.06
CA GLN A 372 -5.87 5.02 4.46
C GLN A 372 -6.88 4.03 3.87
N VAL A 373 -8.13 4.43 3.76
CA VAL A 373 -9.18 3.59 3.20
C VAL A 373 -8.90 3.25 1.73
N LEU A 374 -8.46 4.20 0.92
CA LEU A 374 -8.10 3.97 -0.48
C LEU A 374 -6.99 2.93 -0.62
N THR A 375 -5.97 2.98 0.23
CA THR A 375 -4.88 1.99 0.25
C THR A 375 -5.39 0.60 0.67
N ILE A 376 -6.19 0.51 1.75
CA ILE A 376 -6.77 -0.75 2.25
C ILE A 376 -7.62 -1.42 1.18
N VAL A 377 -8.46 -0.65 0.50
CA VAL A 377 -9.39 -1.16 -0.50
C VAL A 377 -8.65 -1.76 -1.69
N VAL A 378 -7.65 -1.06 -2.22
CA VAL A 378 -6.83 -1.56 -3.33
C VAL A 378 -6.07 -2.83 -2.91
N GLN A 379 -5.42 -2.83 -1.75
CA GLN A 379 -4.72 -4.02 -1.23
C GLN A 379 -5.62 -5.25 -1.07
N ASN A 380 -6.92 -5.03 -0.88
CA ASN A 380 -7.87 -6.09 -0.65
C ASN A 380 -8.54 -6.63 -1.92
N THR A 381 -8.59 -5.83 -2.97
CA THR A 381 -9.29 -6.18 -4.22
C THR A 381 -8.36 -6.75 -5.29
N VAL A 382 -7.05 -6.57 -5.16
CA VAL A 382 -6.06 -7.10 -6.10
C VAL A 382 -5.57 -8.50 -5.70
N PRO A 383 -5.12 -9.34 -6.67
CA PRO A 383 -4.43 -10.60 -6.38
C PRO A 383 -3.20 -10.37 -5.50
N TYR A 384 -2.86 -11.37 -4.66
CA TYR A 384 -1.69 -11.27 -3.77
C TYR A 384 -0.38 -11.03 -4.52
N ALA A 385 -0.24 -11.62 -5.72
CA ALA A 385 0.93 -11.42 -6.59
C ALA A 385 1.13 -9.97 -7.05
N ASP A 386 0.07 -9.17 -7.08
CA ASP A 386 0.11 -7.76 -7.50
C ASP A 386 -0.01 -6.78 -6.32
N LEU A 387 0.00 -7.28 -5.08
CA LEU A 387 -0.26 -6.47 -3.89
C LEU A 387 0.74 -5.32 -3.74
N GLY A 388 2.03 -5.59 -3.92
CA GLY A 388 3.08 -4.57 -3.88
C GLY A 388 2.95 -3.58 -5.02
N THR A 389 2.77 -4.07 -6.23
CA THR A 389 2.59 -3.25 -7.43
C THR A 389 1.34 -2.35 -7.34
N ALA A 390 0.22 -2.87 -6.86
CA ALA A 390 -0.99 -2.07 -6.70
C ALA A 390 -0.86 -1.03 -5.56
N THR A 391 -0.19 -1.39 -4.47
CA THR A 391 0.09 -0.46 -3.36
C THR A 391 1.03 0.66 -3.82
N SER A 392 2.08 0.32 -4.58
CA SER A 392 2.99 1.31 -5.15
C SER A 392 2.29 2.22 -6.16
N GLY A 393 1.38 1.69 -6.97
CA GLY A 393 0.58 2.46 -7.91
C GLY A 393 -0.25 3.55 -7.22
N VAL A 394 -1.03 3.19 -6.20
CA VAL A 394 -1.82 4.16 -5.42
C VAL A 394 -0.92 5.20 -4.72
N THR A 395 0.21 4.76 -4.16
CA THR A 395 1.17 5.65 -3.50
C THR A 395 1.82 6.60 -4.52
N PHE A 396 2.18 6.09 -5.69
CA PHE A 396 2.73 6.89 -6.79
C PHE A 396 1.76 7.99 -7.23
N PHE A 397 0.47 7.67 -7.46
CA PHE A 397 -0.51 8.70 -7.82
C PHE A 397 -0.67 9.75 -6.73
N ARG A 398 -0.59 9.37 -5.45
CA ARG A 398 -0.59 10.31 -4.34
C ARG A 398 0.64 11.23 -4.35
N THR A 399 1.84 10.68 -4.55
CA THR A 399 3.09 11.46 -4.64
C THR A 399 3.06 12.39 -5.85
N LEU A 400 2.56 11.91 -6.99
CA LEU A 400 2.38 12.71 -8.19
C LEU A 400 1.37 13.86 -7.94
N GLY A 401 0.24 13.56 -7.27
CA GLY A 401 -0.72 14.57 -6.83
C GLY A 401 -0.09 15.62 -5.93
N SER A 402 0.77 15.20 -5.00
CA SER A 402 1.52 16.10 -4.12
C SER A 402 2.43 17.06 -4.90
N ALA A 403 3.16 16.56 -5.89
CA ALA A 403 4.01 17.38 -6.75
C ALA A 403 3.20 18.40 -7.58
N PHE A 404 2.09 17.95 -8.18
CA PHE A 404 1.16 18.85 -8.87
C PHE A 404 0.55 19.89 -7.94
N GLY A 405 0.16 19.47 -6.74
CA GLY A 405 -0.38 20.36 -5.71
C GLY A 405 0.61 21.46 -5.38
N THR A 406 1.84 21.11 -5.03
CA THR A 406 2.88 22.10 -4.68
C THR A 406 3.11 23.08 -5.82
N ALA A 407 3.21 22.63 -7.06
CA ALA A 407 3.41 23.50 -8.23
C ALA A 407 2.23 24.46 -8.46
N VAL A 408 0.99 23.95 -8.40
CA VAL A 408 -0.22 24.76 -8.59
C VAL A 408 -0.37 25.77 -7.46
N PHE A 409 -0.25 25.34 -6.19
CA PHE A 409 -0.29 26.24 -5.04
C PHE A 409 0.79 27.30 -5.15
N GLY A 410 2.04 26.90 -5.53
CA GLY A 410 3.15 27.83 -5.74
C GLY A 410 2.86 28.89 -6.79
N THR A 411 2.32 28.48 -7.91
CA THR A 411 1.97 29.39 -9.01
C THR A 411 0.85 30.36 -8.60
N LEU A 412 -0.21 29.86 -7.97
CA LEU A 412 -1.31 30.69 -7.47
C LEU A 412 -0.80 31.71 -6.46
N TYR A 413 0.01 31.24 -5.49
CA TYR A 413 0.61 32.09 -4.48
C TYR A 413 1.53 33.17 -5.08
N ASN A 414 2.47 32.77 -5.95
CA ASN A 414 3.44 33.70 -6.55
C ASN A 414 2.78 34.79 -7.40
N ASN A 415 1.72 34.42 -8.13
CA ASN A 415 1.00 35.39 -8.97
C ASN A 415 0.21 36.36 -8.11
N GLU A 416 -0.52 35.87 -7.11
CA GLU A 416 -1.35 36.72 -6.25
C GLU A 416 -0.48 37.58 -5.31
N SER A 417 0.56 36.99 -4.68
CA SER A 417 1.42 37.68 -3.75
C SER A 417 2.20 38.85 -4.40
N LYS A 418 2.63 38.69 -5.68
CA LYS A 418 3.29 39.77 -6.40
C LYS A 418 2.39 40.99 -6.57
N SER A 419 1.13 40.80 -6.92
CA SER A 419 0.16 41.88 -7.09
C SER A 419 -0.26 42.50 -5.76
N ALA A 420 -0.60 41.66 -4.78
CA ALA A 420 -1.06 42.09 -3.46
C ALA A 420 0.04 42.81 -2.68
N LEU A 421 1.29 42.32 -2.71
CA LEU A 421 2.43 42.99 -2.06
C LEU A 421 2.83 44.28 -2.75
N ALA A 422 2.75 44.36 -4.09
CA ALA A 422 3.01 45.61 -4.81
C ALA A 422 2.02 46.70 -4.42
N GLU A 423 0.75 46.36 -4.21
CA GLU A 423 -0.27 47.28 -3.75
C GLU A 423 -0.06 47.67 -2.27
N ALA A 424 0.26 46.68 -1.40
CA ALA A 424 0.55 46.92 0.01
C ALA A 424 1.75 47.84 0.22
N LEU A 425 2.82 47.71 -0.59
CA LEU A 425 4.01 48.55 -0.54
C LEU A 425 3.74 50.00 -0.98
N ARG A 426 2.74 50.24 -1.83
CA ARG A 426 2.29 51.62 -2.12
C ARG A 426 1.67 52.28 -0.90
N GLN A 427 1.03 51.49 -0.04
CA GLN A 427 0.42 51.98 1.22
C GLN A 427 1.42 52.06 2.38
N ALA A 428 2.58 51.38 2.27
CA ALA A 428 3.66 51.36 3.25
C ALA A 428 4.99 51.81 2.63
N PRO A 429 5.14 53.08 2.25
CA PRO A 429 6.34 53.59 1.58
C PRO A 429 7.57 53.50 2.49
N GLY A 430 8.71 53.07 1.92
CA GLY A 430 9.99 53.01 2.64
C GLY A 430 10.31 51.63 3.28
N VAL A 431 9.43 50.66 3.17
CA VAL A 431 9.70 49.27 3.62
C VAL A 431 10.56 48.56 2.59
N SER A 432 11.70 48.00 3.01
CA SER A 432 12.60 47.28 2.10
C SER A 432 12.07 45.88 1.78
N PRO A 433 12.39 45.29 0.60
CA PRO A 433 12.02 43.91 0.26
C PRO A 433 12.53 42.87 1.26
N GLU A 434 13.66 43.13 1.92
CA GLU A 434 14.23 42.23 2.95
C GLU A 434 13.34 42.14 4.19
N VAL A 435 12.75 43.28 4.60
CA VAL A 435 11.81 43.33 5.73
C VAL A 435 10.51 42.62 5.37
N VAL A 436 10.00 42.81 4.16
CA VAL A 436 8.80 42.12 3.66
C VAL A 436 8.99 40.62 3.65
N ALA A 437 10.14 40.12 3.22
CA ALA A 437 10.45 38.70 3.14
C ALA A 437 10.71 38.02 4.51
N ASN A 438 10.89 38.80 5.59
CA ASN A 438 11.21 38.29 6.92
C ASN A 438 10.07 38.53 7.91
N PRO A 439 9.33 37.46 8.35
CA PRO A 439 8.21 37.62 9.28
C PRO A 439 8.55 38.34 10.60
N LYS A 440 9.79 38.17 11.11
CA LYS A 440 10.24 38.80 12.35
C LYS A 440 10.41 40.32 12.15
N LEU A 441 11.14 40.72 11.10
CA LEU A 441 11.36 42.12 10.79
C LEU A 441 10.06 42.84 10.43
N LEU A 442 9.13 42.14 9.77
CA LEU A 442 7.81 42.70 9.44
C LEU A 442 7.01 43.08 10.70
N ARG A 443 7.17 42.33 11.80
CA ARG A 443 6.50 42.60 13.08
C ARG A 443 7.14 43.72 13.91
N GLU A 444 8.36 44.06 13.62
CA GLU A 444 9.04 45.19 14.26
C GLU A 444 8.59 46.56 13.68
N LEU A 445 7.92 46.52 12.50
CA LEU A 445 7.37 47.72 11.90
C LEU A 445 6.15 48.29 12.66
N PRO A 446 5.90 49.58 12.60
CA PRO A 446 4.63 50.18 13.05
C PRO A 446 3.44 49.51 12.37
N ILE A 447 2.33 49.36 13.10
CA ILE A 447 1.14 48.64 12.62
C ILE A 447 0.57 49.23 11.32
N GLU A 448 0.72 50.53 11.13
CA GLU A 448 0.27 51.23 9.92
C GLU A 448 1.03 50.80 8.66
N GLN A 449 2.29 50.37 8.81
CA GLN A 449 3.12 49.88 7.70
C GLN A 449 3.06 48.35 7.56
N SER A 450 2.99 47.63 8.67
CA SER A 450 2.95 46.14 8.64
C SER A 450 1.57 45.59 8.26
N ALA A 451 0.47 46.26 8.66
CA ALA A 451 -0.87 45.75 8.44
C ALA A 451 -1.21 45.52 6.95
N PRO A 452 -0.97 46.45 6.01
CA PRO A 452 -1.27 46.17 4.59
C PRO A 452 -0.48 45.01 4.01
N ILE A 453 0.77 44.82 4.47
CA ILE A 453 1.65 43.74 4.00
C ILE A 453 1.18 42.40 4.56
N ILE A 454 0.78 42.35 5.84
CA ILE A 454 0.23 41.15 6.47
C ILE A 454 -1.11 40.74 5.80
N ASP A 455 -1.98 41.72 5.53
CA ASP A 455 -3.24 41.46 4.84
C ASP A 455 -3.03 40.97 3.40
N ALA A 456 -1.98 41.45 2.70
CA ALA A 456 -1.58 40.94 1.38
C ALA A 456 -1.12 39.48 1.44
N TYR A 457 -0.37 39.08 2.47
CA TYR A 457 0.01 37.69 2.69
C TYR A 457 -1.22 36.80 2.99
N ALA A 458 -2.10 37.26 3.91
CA ALA A 458 -3.33 36.54 4.23
C ALA A 458 -4.18 36.30 2.98
N HIS A 459 -4.44 37.38 2.22
CA HIS A 459 -5.21 37.30 0.98
C HIS A 459 -4.61 36.36 -0.06
N SER A 460 -3.27 36.41 -0.22
CA SER A 460 -2.58 35.52 -1.19
C SER A 460 -2.69 34.06 -0.83
N ILE A 461 -2.63 33.71 0.47
CA ILE A 461 -2.75 32.32 0.93
C ILE A 461 -4.21 31.86 0.89
N ASP A 462 -5.17 32.72 1.24
CA ASP A 462 -6.59 32.43 1.11
C ASP A 462 -7.00 32.15 -0.34
N PHE A 463 -6.46 32.94 -1.27
CA PHE A 463 -6.66 32.73 -2.71
C PHE A 463 -6.18 31.34 -3.16
N VAL A 464 -5.05 30.89 -2.64
CA VAL A 464 -4.53 29.54 -2.91
C VAL A 464 -5.52 28.49 -2.42
N PHE A 465 -5.97 28.54 -1.16
CA PHE A 465 -6.95 27.56 -0.64
C PHE A 465 -8.24 27.57 -1.43
N ARG A 466 -8.75 28.76 -1.81
CA ARG A 466 -9.95 28.91 -2.65
C ARG A 466 -9.77 28.25 -4.02
N GLY A 467 -8.61 28.41 -4.64
CA GLY A 467 -8.26 27.82 -5.94
C GLY A 467 -8.23 26.28 -5.93
N VAL A 468 -8.06 25.66 -4.76
CA VAL A 468 -8.00 24.20 -4.61
C VAL A 468 -9.38 23.58 -4.33
N VAL A 469 -10.34 24.32 -3.83
CA VAL A 469 -11.70 23.83 -3.58
C VAL A 469 -12.32 23.12 -4.80
N PRO A 470 -12.22 23.64 -6.04
CA PRO A 470 -12.74 22.95 -7.20
C PRO A 470 -12.13 21.56 -7.44
N VAL A 471 -10.83 21.39 -7.18
CA VAL A 471 -10.16 20.08 -7.32
C VAL A 471 -10.68 19.08 -6.29
N ALA A 472 -10.91 19.53 -5.06
CA ALA A 472 -11.50 18.71 -4.01
C ALA A 472 -12.96 18.34 -4.33
N LEU A 473 -13.72 19.26 -4.93
CA LEU A 473 -15.10 18.99 -5.42
C LEU A 473 -15.11 17.93 -6.52
N VAL A 474 -14.17 17.97 -7.46
CA VAL A 474 -14.01 16.89 -8.44
C VAL A 474 -13.72 15.56 -7.72
N GLY A 475 -12.88 15.57 -6.70
CA GLY A 475 -12.64 14.39 -5.86
C GLY A 475 -13.93 13.88 -5.19
N PHE A 476 -14.76 14.76 -4.67
CA PHE A 476 -16.05 14.37 -4.09
C PHE A 476 -16.95 13.68 -5.13
N VAL A 477 -17.05 14.23 -6.34
CA VAL A 477 -17.82 13.62 -7.43
C VAL A 477 -17.24 12.27 -7.82
N VAL A 478 -15.90 12.17 -7.99
CA VAL A 478 -15.23 10.92 -8.34
C VAL A 478 -15.41 9.85 -7.27
N ALA A 479 -15.48 10.21 -5.98
CA ALA A 479 -15.67 9.25 -4.89
C ALA A 479 -17.01 8.48 -5.00
N TRP A 480 -18.04 9.02 -5.61
CA TRP A 480 -19.31 8.34 -5.85
C TRP A 480 -19.20 7.17 -6.83
N PHE A 481 -18.18 7.16 -7.69
CA PHE A 481 -17.94 6.08 -8.63
C PHE A 481 -17.17 4.91 -8.02
N LEU A 482 -16.73 5.01 -6.75
CA LEU A 482 -16.06 3.92 -6.06
C LEU A 482 -17.08 2.80 -5.76
N PRO A 483 -16.92 1.59 -6.36
CA PRO A 483 -17.84 0.49 -6.12
C PRO A 483 -17.60 -0.13 -4.74
N GLN A 484 -18.65 -0.63 -4.10
CA GLN A 484 -18.54 -1.43 -2.87
C GLN A 484 -18.30 -2.89 -3.26
N VAL A 485 -17.17 -3.46 -2.85
CA VAL A 485 -16.81 -4.87 -3.05
C VAL A 485 -16.61 -5.52 -1.68
N ARG A 486 -16.96 -6.79 -1.53
CA ARG A 486 -16.70 -7.52 -0.27
C ARG A 486 -15.20 -7.61 -0.02
N LEU A 487 -14.77 -7.19 1.16
CA LEU A 487 -13.38 -7.28 1.57
C LEU A 487 -13.03 -8.74 1.95
N ARG A 488 -11.87 -9.21 1.54
CA ARG A 488 -11.36 -10.56 1.86
C ARG A 488 -10.91 -10.63 3.32
N ASP A 489 -11.14 -11.76 3.99
CA ASP A 489 -10.76 -11.94 5.41
C ASP A 489 -9.24 -12.02 5.65
N SER A 490 -8.44 -12.40 4.65
CA SER A 490 -6.97 -12.28 4.68
C SER A 490 -6.36 -12.28 3.28
N ALA A 491 -5.29 -11.50 3.07
CA ALA A 491 -4.55 -11.48 1.80
C ALA A 491 -3.82 -12.81 1.51
N ARG A 492 -3.55 -13.64 2.53
CA ARG A 492 -2.88 -14.94 2.41
C ARG A 492 -3.80 -16.08 2.00
N HIS A 493 -5.10 -15.99 2.27
CA HIS A 493 -6.04 -17.03 1.79
C HIS A 493 -6.17 -17.02 0.26
N GLY A 494 -5.74 -15.95 -0.43
CA GLY A 494 -5.64 -15.90 -1.88
C GLY A 494 -4.35 -16.53 -2.47
N ALA A 495 -3.34 -16.83 -1.66
CA ALA A 495 -2.11 -17.45 -2.17
C ALA A 495 -2.23 -18.97 -2.41
N GLY A 496 -3.28 -19.60 -1.85
CA GLY A 496 -3.68 -20.97 -2.20
C GLY A 496 -4.74 -21.02 -3.32
N ASP A 497 -5.33 -19.87 -3.64
CA ASP A 497 -6.36 -19.68 -4.66
C ASP A 497 -5.76 -19.03 -5.92
N VAL A 498 -4.78 -19.69 -6.53
CA VAL A 498 -4.28 -19.35 -7.87
C VAL A 498 -5.37 -19.55 -8.94
N GLY A 499 -6.59 -19.99 -8.53
CA GLY A 499 -7.74 -20.19 -9.38
C GLY A 499 -8.80 -19.08 -9.41
N GLU A 500 -8.86 -18.17 -8.39
CA GLU A 500 -9.94 -17.16 -8.32
C GLU A 500 -9.54 -15.72 -8.74
N GLY A 501 -8.29 -15.50 -9.11
CA GLY A 501 -7.81 -14.20 -9.62
C GLY A 501 -8.08 -13.97 -11.12
N PHE A 502 -8.42 -15.01 -11.84
CA PHE A 502 -9.08 -14.91 -13.14
C PHE A 502 -10.58 -15.06 -12.86
N SER A 503 -11.34 -14.00 -13.02
CA SER A 503 -12.67 -14.17 -13.55
C SER A 503 -12.47 -14.76 -14.96
N VAL A 504 -12.26 -16.06 -15.04
CA VAL A 504 -12.75 -16.82 -16.18
C VAL A 504 -14.19 -16.33 -16.31
N PRO A 505 -14.64 -15.86 -17.49
CA PRO A 505 -16.04 -15.54 -17.71
C PRO A 505 -16.82 -16.70 -17.10
N ASP A 506 -17.89 -16.38 -16.35
CA ASP A 506 -18.74 -17.37 -15.70
C ASP A 506 -18.77 -18.59 -16.61
N SER A 507 -18.03 -19.62 -16.24
CA SER A 507 -18.13 -20.85 -17.00
C SER A 507 -19.54 -21.28 -16.70
N HIS A 508 -20.42 -21.29 -17.69
CA HIS A 508 -21.75 -21.86 -17.62
C HIS A 508 -21.69 -23.37 -17.34
N ASP A 509 -20.48 -23.89 -17.07
CA ASP A 509 -20.21 -25.26 -16.69
C ASP A 509 -20.51 -25.44 -15.19
N ARG A 510 -21.69 -25.91 -14.91
CA ARG A 510 -22.19 -26.25 -13.57
C ARG A 510 -21.24 -27.18 -12.80
N VAL A 511 -20.49 -28.07 -13.48
CA VAL A 511 -19.52 -28.98 -12.87
C VAL A 511 -18.34 -28.21 -12.24
N VAL A 512 -17.82 -27.23 -12.93
CA VAL A 512 -16.70 -26.40 -12.41
C VAL A 512 -17.14 -25.56 -11.22
N GLN A 513 -18.36 -25.03 -11.24
CA GLN A 513 -18.94 -24.31 -10.09
C GLN A 513 -19.08 -25.24 -8.89
N LEU A 514 -19.52 -26.48 -9.11
CA LEU A 514 -19.70 -27.48 -8.07
C LEU A 514 -18.35 -27.96 -7.50
N GLU A 515 -17.35 -28.23 -8.35
CA GLU A 515 -15.97 -28.53 -7.87
C GLU A 515 -15.46 -27.48 -6.88
N ARG A 516 -15.68 -26.19 -7.16
CA ARG A 516 -15.26 -25.08 -6.28
C ARG A 516 -16.05 -25.05 -4.98
N ALA A 517 -17.37 -25.22 -5.05
CA ALA A 517 -18.24 -25.23 -3.88
C ALA A 517 -17.88 -26.40 -2.94
N VAL A 518 -17.69 -27.60 -3.48
CA VAL A 518 -17.25 -28.79 -2.74
C VAL A 518 -15.89 -28.58 -2.10
N ALA A 519 -14.89 -28.11 -2.86
CA ALA A 519 -13.54 -27.88 -2.35
C ALA A 519 -13.54 -26.84 -1.20
N THR A 520 -14.38 -25.81 -1.30
CA THR A 520 -14.50 -24.78 -0.26
C THR A 520 -15.17 -25.31 1.01
N THR A 521 -16.25 -26.09 0.86
CA THR A 521 -16.98 -26.70 1.97
C THR A 521 -16.14 -27.72 2.74
N VAL A 522 -15.40 -28.58 2.01
CA VAL A 522 -14.47 -29.56 2.60
C VAL A 522 -13.33 -28.86 3.36
N ARG A 523 -12.79 -27.77 2.81
CA ARG A 523 -11.71 -26.99 3.45
C ARG A 523 -12.18 -26.34 4.74
N LYS A 524 -13.39 -25.78 4.76
CA LYS A 524 -13.99 -25.21 5.99
C LYS A 524 -14.19 -26.29 7.05
N ALA A 525 -14.75 -27.43 6.67
CA ALA A 525 -14.99 -28.52 7.60
C ALA A 525 -13.69 -29.08 8.22
N ARG A 526 -12.60 -29.21 7.45
CA ARG A 526 -11.30 -29.65 7.95
C ARG A 526 -10.66 -28.69 8.96
N ALA A 527 -11.02 -27.43 8.93
CA ALA A 527 -10.49 -26.43 9.87
C ALA A 527 -11.14 -26.52 11.26
N ASP A 528 -12.36 -27.00 11.34
CA ASP A 528 -13.16 -26.98 12.56
C ASP A 528 -13.20 -28.33 13.29
N LYS A 529 -13.22 -29.46 12.57
CA LYS A 529 -13.32 -30.82 13.16
C LYS A 529 -12.71 -31.89 12.23
N PRO A 530 -12.36 -33.09 12.75
CA PRO A 530 -11.94 -34.20 11.90
C PRO A 530 -13.12 -34.66 11.00
N LEU A 531 -12.93 -34.58 9.69
CA LEU A 531 -13.96 -34.77 8.68
C LEU A 531 -14.51 -36.22 8.61
N ILE A 532 -13.61 -37.21 8.80
CA ILE A 532 -13.99 -38.63 8.65
C ILE A 532 -15.04 -39.09 9.67
N PRO A 533 -14.94 -38.77 10.97
CA PRO A 533 -16.00 -39.08 11.92
C PRO A 533 -17.35 -38.44 11.60
N GLU A 534 -17.37 -37.22 11.06
CA GLU A 534 -18.63 -36.58 10.62
C GLU A 534 -19.26 -37.30 9.42
N LEU A 535 -18.42 -37.77 8.49
CA LEU A 535 -18.89 -38.51 7.32
C LEU A 535 -19.45 -39.89 7.72
N ILE A 536 -18.80 -40.59 8.64
CA ILE A 536 -19.32 -41.88 9.16
C ILE A 536 -20.66 -41.64 9.88
N ALA A 537 -20.77 -40.61 10.69
CA ALA A 537 -22.02 -40.26 11.36
C ALA A 537 -23.16 -39.89 10.38
N ALA A 538 -22.84 -39.34 9.21
CA ALA A 538 -23.78 -39.05 8.13
C ALA A 538 -24.06 -40.26 7.23
N SER A 539 -23.34 -41.36 7.40
CA SER A 539 -23.48 -42.60 6.63
C SER A 539 -24.14 -43.70 7.47
N ASP A 540 -24.64 -44.74 6.79
CA ASP A 540 -25.18 -45.95 7.46
C ASP A 540 -24.05 -46.97 7.72
N SER A 541 -22.79 -46.54 7.78
CA SER A 541 -21.61 -47.36 8.01
C SER A 541 -21.25 -47.40 9.51
N THR A 542 -20.82 -48.57 9.98
CA THR A 542 -20.36 -48.79 11.36
C THR A 542 -18.84 -48.91 11.46
N LEU A 543 -18.12 -48.55 10.41
CA LEU A 543 -16.67 -48.66 10.34
C LEU A 543 -15.95 -47.68 11.30
N SER A 544 -14.78 -48.12 11.76
CA SER A 544 -13.87 -47.19 12.46
C SER A 544 -13.36 -46.10 11.49
N PRO A 545 -13.02 -44.92 11.99
CA PRO A 545 -12.46 -43.84 11.15
C PRO A 545 -11.24 -44.26 10.34
N ASP A 546 -10.38 -45.11 10.91
CA ASP A 546 -9.15 -45.57 10.28
C ASP A 546 -9.46 -46.56 9.13
N THR A 547 -10.38 -47.48 9.35
CA THR A 547 -10.82 -48.43 8.31
C THR A 547 -11.56 -47.71 7.18
N ALA A 548 -12.47 -46.80 7.50
CA ALA A 548 -13.16 -45.99 6.51
C ALA A 548 -12.19 -45.15 5.66
N TRP A 549 -11.15 -44.61 6.28
CA TRP A 549 -10.08 -43.90 5.57
C TRP A 549 -9.31 -44.84 4.63
N ALA A 550 -8.92 -46.03 5.09
CA ALA A 550 -8.18 -47.00 4.30
C ALA A 550 -8.98 -47.45 3.06
N LEU A 551 -10.26 -47.78 3.23
CA LEU A 551 -11.15 -48.13 2.10
C LEU A 551 -11.24 -46.98 1.11
N GLY A 552 -11.40 -45.73 1.61
CA GLY A 552 -11.44 -44.54 0.77
C GLY A 552 -10.17 -44.36 -0.06
N GLN A 553 -8.98 -44.65 0.49
CA GLN A 553 -7.72 -44.58 -0.27
C GLN A 553 -7.70 -45.66 -1.40
N VAL A 554 -7.99 -46.90 -1.09
CA VAL A 554 -8.00 -47.99 -2.10
C VAL A 554 -9.03 -47.70 -3.19
N TYR A 555 -10.21 -47.20 -2.83
CA TYR A 555 -11.24 -46.80 -3.80
C TYR A 555 -10.76 -45.71 -4.75
N LEU A 556 -10.05 -44.67 -4.23
CA LEU A 556 -9.52 -43.58 -5.07
C LEU A 556 -8.55 -44.13 -6.13
N TYR A 557 -7.62 -45.02 -5.72
CA TYR A 557 -6.65 -45.60 -6.62
C TYR A 557 -7.33 -46.54 -7.66
N SER A 558 -8.30 -47.36 -7.23
CA SER A 558 -9.03 -48.27 -8.13
C SER A 558 -9.83 -47.52 -9.20
N LYS A 559 -10.41 -46.37 -8.85
CA LYS A 559 -11.21 -45.56 -9.78
C LYS A 559 -10.37 -44.94 -10.91
N GLU A 560 -9.11 -44.65 -10.65
CA GLU A 560 -8.17 -44.14 -11.64
C GLU A 560 -7.38 -45.24 -12.37
N GLY A 561 -7.69 -46.50 -12.11
CA GLY A 561 -7.01 -47.65 -12.72
C GLY A 561 -5.54 -47.81 -12.29
N VAL A 562 -5.18 -47.26 -11.15
CA VAL A 562 -3.82 -47.31 -10.58
C VAL A 562 -3.78 -48.37 -9.47
N PRO A 563 -2.75 -49.27 -9.43
CA PRO A 563 -2.61 -50.22 -8.33
C PRO A 563 -2.49 -49.55 -6.98
N ALA A 564 -3.31 -49.94 -6.00
CA ALA A 564 -3.26 -49.40 -4.64
C ALA A 564 -2.28 -50.23 -3.80
N SER A 565 -1.18 -49.64 -3.36
CA SER A 565 -0.26 -50.26 -2.43
C SER A 565 -0.08 -49.45 -1.17
N VAL A 566 0.16 -50.11 -0.02
CA VAL A 566 0.44 -49.44 1.25
C VAL A 566 1.65 -48.52 1.12
N HIS A 567 2.66 -48.91 0.35
CA HIS A 567 3.84 -48.08 0.09
C HIS A 567 3.52 -46.82 -0.69
N ALA A 568 2.71 -46.90 -1.75
CA ALA A 568 2.31 -45.73 -2.54
C ALA A 568 1.45 -44.76 -1.72
N ILE A 569 0.53 -45.32 -0.91
CA ILE A 569 -0.33 -44.50 -0.03
C ILE A 569 0.50 -43.84 1.09
N ALA A 570 1.43 -44.60 1.72
CA ALA A 570 2.33 -44.10 2.75
C ALA A 570 3.21 -42.96 2.23
N TYR A 571 3.82 -43.17 1.05
CA TYR A 571 4.64 -42.15 0.39
C TYR A 571 3.86 -40.87 0.12
N ARG A 572 2.66 -40.99 -0.40
CA ARG A 572 1.78 -39.87 -0.72
C ARG A 572 1.42 -39.05 0.53
N HIS A 573 1.12 -39.70 1.64
CA HIS A 573 0.75 -39.05 2.89
C HIS A 573 1.95 -38.68 3.77
N ARG A 574 3.20 -38.98 3.31
CA ARG A 574 4.45 -38.76 4.06
C ARG A 574 4.44 -39.42 5.44
N LEU A 575 3.89 -40.63 5.50
CA LEU A 575 3.83 -41.44 6.70
C LEU A 575 4.72 -42.69 6.53
N PRO A 576 5.34 -43.21 7.60
CA PRO A 576 6.03 -44.49 7.56
C PRO A 576 5.06 -45.62 7.22
N VAL A 577 5.51 -46.60 6.43
CA VAL A 577 4.71 -47.76 6.03
C VAL A 577 4.25 -48.56 7.25
N GLU A 578 5.09 -48.63 8.27
CA GLU A 578 4.86 -49.34 9.54
C GLU A 578 3.64 -48.78 10.30
N VAL A 579 3.34 -47.48 10.14
CA VAL A 579 2.19 -46.82 10.76
C VAL A 579 0.89 -47.15 10.06
N LEU A 580 0.93 -47.32 8.74
CA LEU A 580 -0.27 -47.60 7.93
C LEU A 580 -0.57 -49.08 7.77
N SER A 581 0.46 -49.94 7.77
CA SER A 581 0.28 -51.38 7.57
C SER A 581 -0.71 -52.04 8.51
N PRO A 582 -0.80 -51.72 9.81
CA PRO A 582 -1.81 -52.26 10.70
C PRO A 582 -3.24 -51.93 10.30
N VAL A 583 -3.48 -50.71 9.83
CA VAL A 583 -4.82 -50.23 9.42
C VAL A 583 -5.32 -50.97 8.18
N PHE A 584 -4.46 -51.17 7.18
CA PHE A 584 -4.80 -51.94 5.97
C PHE A 584 -4.96 -53.43 6.27
N ARG A 585 -4.13 -54.01 7.15
CA ARG A 585 -4.29 -55.36 7.61
C ARG A 585 -5.65 -55.59 8.30
N GLN A 586 -6.03 -54.68 9.19
CA GLN A 586 -7.34 -54.72 9.85
C GLN A 586 -8.50 -54.73 8.83
N ALA A 587 -8.38 -53.94 7.76
CA ALA A 587 -9.39 -53.92 6.69
C ALA A 587 -9.40 -55.21 5.86
N VAL A 588 -8.25 -55.87 5.66
CA VAL A 588 -8.15 -57.20 5.02
C VAL A 588 -8.71 -58.29 5.93
N ASP A 589 -8.35 -58.28 7.22
CA ASP A 589 -8.86 -59.24 8.21
C ASP A 589 -10.38 -59.13 8.41
N ALA A 590 -10.95 -57.94 8.24
CA ALA A 590 -12.39 -57.69 8.22
C ALA A 590 -13.08 -58.12 6.91
N GLY A 591 -12.35 -58.64 5.94
CA GLY A 591 -12.89 -59.06 4.65
C GLY A 591 -13.31 -57.94 3.71
N LEU A 592 -12.88 -56.71 3.97
CA LEU A 592 -13.24 -55.53 3.18
C LEU A 592 -12.24 -55.24 2.05
N LEU A 593 -11.00 -55.69 2.19
CA LEU A 593 -9.93 -55.61 1.19
C LEU A 593 -9.34 -56.98 0.90
N ILE A 594 -8.80 -57.15 -0.30
CA ILE A 594 -8.00 -58.32 -0.71
C ILE A 594 -6.61 -57.81 -1.10
N GLY A 595 -5.57 -58.50 -0.68
CA GLY A 595 -4.17 -58.23 -1.03
C GLY A 595 -3.25 -58.31 0.18
N ASP A 596 -1.94 -58.40 -0.10
CA ASP A 596 -0.88 -58.51 0.90
C ASP A 596 -0.16 -57.16 1.21
N GLY A 597 -0.73 -56.09 0.76
CA GLY A 597 -0.18 -54.72 0.91
C GLY A 597 0.60 -54.20 -0.30
N GLY A 598 0.90 -55.09 -1.29
CA GLY A 598 1.52 -54.71 -2.57
C GLY A 598 0.51 -54.30 -3.65
N ASP A 599 -0.64 -54.96 -3.67
CA ASP A 599 -1.75 -54.65 -4.58
C ASP A 599 -3.06 -54.90 -3.83
N LEU A 600 -3.68 -53.83 -3.35
CA LEU A 600 -4.89 -53.85 -2.55
C LEU A 600 -6.10 -53.58 -3.44
N THR A 601 -7.14 -54.45 -3.33
CA THR A 601 -8.42 -54.29 -4.03
C THR A 601 -9.59 -54.40 -3.05
N LEU A 602 -10.69 -53.71 -3.39
CA LEU A 602 -11.93 -53.83 -2.62
C LEU A 602 -12.62 -55.16 -2.87
N THR A 603 -13.18 -55.78 -1.82
CA THR A 603 -14.14 -56.86 -1.93
C THR A 603 -15.52 -56.34 -2.30
N ASP A 604 -16.48 -57.25 -2.55
CA ASP A 604 -17.89 -56.84 -2.72
C ASP A 604 -18.44 -56.16 -1.46
N ASP A 605 -18.09 -56.67 -0.27
CA ASP A 605 -18.47 -56.06 1.01
C ASP A 605 -17.76 -54.72 1.22
N GLY A 606 -16.48 -54.64 0.86
CA GLY A 606 -15.73 -53.38 0.89
C GLY A 606 -16.31 -52.32 -0.05
N THR A 607 -16.75 -52.73 -1.23
CA THR A 607 -17.42 -51.84 -2.19
C THR A 607 -18.77 -51.37 -1.66
N ALA A 608 -19.56 -52.26 -1.04
CA ALA A 608 -20.82 -51.86 -0.40
C ALA A 608 -20.64 -50.86 0.75
N GLU A 609 -19.59 -51.00 1.57
CA GLU A 609 -19.27 -50.06 2.62
C GLU A 609 -18.79 -48.71 2.05
N VAL A 610 -17.99 -48.71 0.99
CA VAL A 610 -17.60 -47.47 0.29
C VAL A 610 -18.82 -46.73 -0.27
N ASP A 611 -19.81 -47.48 -0.81
CA ASP A 611 -21.03 -46.84 -1.33
C ASP A 611 -21.89 -46.24 -0.21
N LYS A 612 -21.95 -46.84 0.99
CA LYS A 612 -22.56 -46.21 2.18
C LYS A 612 -21.84 -44.92 2.57
N LEU A 613 -20.51 -44.94 2.60
CA LEU A 613 -19.72 -43.75 2.88
C LEU A 613 -19.93 -42.65 1.82
N ARG A 614 -20.03 -43.01 0.55
CA ARG A 614 -20.35 -42.07 -0.54
C ARG A 614 -21.76 -41.49 -0.41
N ALA A 615 -22.73 -42.27 -0.01
CA ALA A 615 -24.08 -41.78 0.27
C ALA A 615 -24.08 -40.79 1.47
N GLY A 616 -23.33 -41.13 2.52
CA GLY A 616 -23.10 -40.20 3.65
C GLY A 616 -22.42 -38.92 3.22
N TRP A 617 -21.41 -39.02 2.35
CA TRP A 617 -20.73 -37.84 1.79
C TRP A 617 -21.66 -36.94 0.99
N ARG A 618 -22.54 -37.52 0.16
CA ARG A 618 -23.55 -36.77 -0.59
C ARG A 618 -24.56 -36.08 0.33
N ARG A 619 -25.05 -36.75 1.37
CA ARG A 619 -25.95 -36.15 2.37
C ARG A 619 -25.27 -35.00 3.09
N TRP A 620 -24.05 -35.23 3.56
CA TRP A 620 -23.25 -34.19 4.26
C TRP A 620 -22.97 -32.96 3.40
N LEU A 621 -22.71 -33.13 2.10
CA LEU A 621 -22.54 -32.05 1.15
C LEU A 621 -23.87 -31.35 0.83
N GLY A 622 -24.96 -32.10 0.63
CA GLY A 622 -26.27 -31.56 0.34
C GLY A 622 -26.78 -30.62 1.42
N ASP A 623 -26.50 -30.93 2.70
CA ASP A 623 -26.85 -30.08 3.84
C ASP A 623 -26.04 -28.75 3.91
N ARG A 624 -24.97 -28.62 3.11
CA ARG A 624 -24.01 -27.51 3.18
C ARG A 624 -23.84 -26.75 1.85
N LEU A 625 -24.47 -27.21 0.80
CA LEU A 625 -24.46 -26.57 -0.53
C LEU A 625 -25.83 -25.95 -0.80
N ASP A 626 -25.94 -24.64 -0.66
CA ASP A 626 -27.21 -23.88 -0.67
C ASP A 626 -28.03 -23.99 -1.97
N ASP A 627 -27.43 -24.35 -3.12
CA ASP A 627 -28.07 -24.36 -4.45
C ASP A 627 -28.14 -25.75 -5.10
N TRP A 628 -27.93 -26.85 -4.34
CA TRP A 628 -27.84 -28.19 -4.89
C TRP A 628 -28.77 -29.17 -4.16
N ASN A 629 -29.60 -29.84 -4.95
CA ASN A 629 -30.51 -30.87 -4.41
C ASN A 629 -29.92 -32.28 -4.63
N SER A 630 -29.43 -32.90 -3.56
CA SER A 630 -28.84 -34.25 -3.59
C SER A 630 -29.85 -35.35 -3.99
N GLU A 631 -31.14 -35.07 -4.02
CA GLU A 631 -32.18 -35.99 -4.43
C GLU A 631 -32.48 -35.94 -5.94
N ASP A 632 -32.10 -34.85 -6.62
CA ASP A 632 -32.26 -34.72 -8.07
C ASP A 632 -31.22 -35.59 -8.80
N PRO A 633 -31.63 -36.50 -9.71
CA PRO A 633 -30.71 -37.37 -10.47
C PRO A 633 -29.68 -36.58 -11.29
N THR A 634 -30.04 -35.42 -11.81
CA THR A 634 -29.17 -34.57 -12.64
C THR A 634 -28.08 -33.94 -11.79
N ASP A 635 -28.45 -33.36 -10.65
CA ASP A 635 -27.49 -32.76 -9.71
C ASP A 635 -26.57 -33.81 -9.09
N ARG A 636 -27.09 -35.01 -8.86
CA ARG A 636 -26.31 -36.16 -8.38
C ARG A 636 -25.23 -36.58 -9.38
N ALA A 637 -25.55 -36.67 -10.68
CA ALA A 637 -24.58 -36.99 -11.71
C ALA A 637 -23.47 -35.95 -11.84
N LEU A 638 -23.82 -34.65 -11.75
CA LEU A 638 -22.87 -33.54 -11.76
C LEU A 638 -21.95 -33.56 -10.53
N LEU A 639 -22.48 -33.92 -9.35
CA LEU A 639 -21.69 -34.03 -8.13
C LEU A 639 -20.68 -35.20 -8.22
N ASP A 640 -21.09 -36.33 -8.75
CA ASP A 640 -20.21 -37.50 -8.96
C ASP A 640 -19.11 -37.19 -9.99
N GLU A 641 -19.41 -36.43 -11.03
CA GLU A 641 -18.41 -35.94 -11.99
C GLU A 641 -17.41 -34.96 -11.35
N ALA A 642 -17.90 -34.00 -10.56
CA ALA A 642 -17.04 -33.05 -9.85
C ALA A 642 -16.12 -33.73 -8.84
N LEU A 643 -16.64 -34.70 -8.07
CA LEU A 643 -15.87 -35.48 -7.11
C LEU A 643 -14.80 -36.34 -7.82
N SER A 644 -15.12 -36.92 -9.00
CA SER A 644 -14.15 -37.66 -9.82
C SER A 644 -13.01 -36.74 -10.29
N LYS A 645 -13.33 -35.57 -10.80
CA LYS A 645 -12.31 -34.58 -11.23
C LYS A 645 -11.43 -34.11 -10.08
N ILE A 646 -12.01 -33.94 -8.89
CA ILE A 646 -11.24 -33.61 -7.68
C ILE A 646 -10.30 -34.76 -7.29
N ALA A 647 -10.78 -36.01 -7.35
CA ALA A 647 -9.97 -37.20 -7.06
C ALA A 647 -8.78 -37.34 -8.02
N ALA A 648 -9.01 -37.17 -9.34
CA ALA A 648 -7.96 -37.19 -10.36
C ALA A 648 -6.90 -36.11 -10.12
N LYS A 649 -7.32 -34.88 -9.87
CA LYS A 649 -6.40 -33.78 -9.54
C LYS A 649 -5.57 -34.01 -8.27
N LEU A 650 -6.16 -34.67 -7.28
CA LEU A 650 -5.46 -35.06 -6.06
C LEU A 650 -4.40 -36.14 -6.31
N LEU A 651 -4.63 -37.07 -7.22
CA LEU A 651 -3.68 -38.13 -7.58
C LEU A 651 -2.53 -37.58 -8.43
N ASP A 652 -2.79 -36.72 -9.39
CA ASP A 652 -1.79 -36.09 -10.26
C ASP A 652 -0.78 -35.23 -9.47
N GLN A 653 -1.21 -34.47 -8.48
CA GLN A 653 -0.31 -33.67 -7.64
C GLN A 653 0.69 -34.50 -6.82
N GLY A 654 0.42 -35.79 -6.63
CA GLY A 654 1.34 -36.74 -6.04
C GLY A 654 2.41 -37.27 -7.01
N ALA A 655 2.10 -37.36 -8.31
CA ALA A 655 3.01 -37.87 -9.33
C ALA A 655 4.11 -36.86 -9.72
N ASP A 656 3.80 -35.58 -9.80
CA ASP A 656 4.78 -34.52 -10.13
C ASP A 656 5.89 -34.35 -9.07
N SER A 657 5.61 -34.67 -7.81
CA SER A 657 6.63 -34.63 -6.75
C SER A 657 7.64 -35.80 -6.83
N SER A 658 7.34 -36.87 -7.58
CA SER A 658 8.23 -38.02 -7.76
C SER A 658 9.25 -37.83 -8.88
N ALA A 659 8.99 -36.94 -9.85
CA ALA A 659 9.91 -36.65 -10.97
C ALA A 659 11.09 -35.76 -10.56
N VAL A 660 10.94 -34.95 -9.51
CA VAL A 660 11.98 -34.01 -9.01
C VAL A 660 13.02 -34.69 -8.10
N SER A 661 12.77 -35.91 -7.63
CA SER A 661 13.72 -36.67 -6.77
C SER A 661 14.69 -37.56 -7.54
N LYS A 662 14.69 -37.56 -8.89
CA LYS A 662 15.58 -38.41 -9.74
C LYS A 662 16.59 -37.58 -10.57
N THR A 663 16.80 -36.30 -10.23
CA THR A 663 17.91 -35.50 -10.81
C THR A 663 18.82 -34.94 -9.72
#